data_8366115d386420e737af5551a95ae2ea
#
_entry.id   8366115d386420e737af5551a95ae2ea
#
_cell.length_a   1.000
_cell.length_b   1.000
_cell.length_c   1.000
_cell.angle_alpha   90.00
_cell.angle_beta   90.00
_cell.angle_gamma   90.00
#
_symmetry.space_group_name_H-M   'P 1'
#
loop_
_entity.id
_entity.type
_entity.pdbx_description
1 polymer ?
#
loop_
_entity_poly.entity_id
_entity_poly.type
_entity_poly.pdbx_seq_one_letter_code
_entity_poly.pdbx_strand_id
1 'polypeptide(L)'
;MKRLYKTTGFSAFVLALVLLITSCFSEKIVNSSVAAVNSSEQNSYISPDGSLSFDIDSMGHFKLKDNKSGNIFYSIPQDRDKDTISKGMTLTDVKSELIIEYLFREDENTILPTYKNNSYVMCETGGTISVTKITDGFRVVYDFEEIDIKIPVEYKINGSGLDASIDIKGIDEGKIAYLVSVEFLPYFGAAGRDISGYLFVPDGCGAVAEFNQNIKPYRSYSKKVYGNDLSHSDESNTSKGMDIRLPVFGTVFNRNALMGIIAEGDGAAEIMAETGNDSIYYNTINSKMIYRIFAKDNALYQEDGKDYIYTITHNDFGIEKYMVKYFTLSGDEASYSGMALRYKKYLADTYSLKEEKVNTKLSLRAYGCIEEEKNILGFTYNKKLVLTKYSEMQNILENLKDNQVDNIAVQYMGWSGNGYINRALPTTAKPLSALGGKKSLNSLIEYSIDNNIELSLDADLFKFKKGGNGISVRKNGAKAPSGDVAKQYEYSMVTYAKDKTVSPNYLLSPTYFKDNLVKYLNKYDKLGIDSVSLSTYGNILYSDFKVNSGMYRTKALSAIQSMLKSVSEKYETVALNGGNAYVVPFVDRIYEAPISSSGYDIFAYDVPFYQMAVNGYASYTTPPVIQSIDFDTMILKAIETGSDLLFDCVYADSSVLRDTVLSSAYSSSYDIWKEKAINGYKEIEKIRSKTKNGIIVDHNRISDSVYRVTYSNGTKIYVNYNNQPISVDNVTIPSVGYTVTEATK
;
A
#
# COMPACT_ATOMS: atom_id res chain seq x y z
N MET A 1 16.74 48.67 -35.39
CA MET A 1 17.31 49.14 -34.14
C MET A 1 16.31 50.01 -33.39
N LYS A 2 15.14 49.50 -33.02
CA LYS A 2 14.10 50.16 -32.17
C LYS A 2 13.07 49.13 -31.68
N ARG A 3 13.55 48.10 -30.93
CA ARG A 3 12.64 47.13 -30.25
C ARG A 3 13.31 46.43 -29.05
N LEU A 4 14.16 47.13 -28.32
CA LEU A 4 14.89 46.53 -27.18
C LEU A 4 14.77 47.35 -25.88
N TYR A 5 13.75 48.17 -25.71
CA TYR A 5 13.61 49.00 -24.49
C TYR A 5 12.21 48.93 -23.83
N LYS A 6 11.51 47.80 -23.93
CA LYS A 6 10.22 47.63 -23.21
C LYS A 6 10.13 46.44 -22.25
N THR A 7 11.18 45.61 -22.15
CA THR A 7 11.14 44.42 -21.27
C THR A 7 11.90 44.60 -19.94
N THR A 8 12.72 45.65 -19.81
CA THR A 8 13.46 45.91 -18.55
C THR A 8 12.70 46.72 -17.51
N GLY A 9 11.62 47.42 -17.90
CA GLY A 9 10.81 48.20 -16.94
C GLY A 9 9.83 47.38 -16.12
N PHE A 10 9.34 46.26 -16.66
CA PHE A 10 8.33 45.44 -15.97
C PHE A 10 8.96 44.55 -14.91
N SER A 11 10.17 44.01 -15.14
CA SER A 11 10.90 43.20 -14.16
C SER A 11 11.39 44.02 -12.95
N ALA A 12 11.72 45.31 -13.16
CA ALA A 12 12.11 46.19 -12.04
C ALA A 12 10.91 46.60 -11.17
N PHE A 13 9.72 46.67 -11.73
CA PHE A 13 8.50 47.02 -11.00
C PHE A 13 7.99 45.87 -10.14
N VAL A 14 8.08 44.63 -10.64
CA VAL A 14 7.72 43.43 -9.88
C VAL A 14 8.72 43.16 -8.73
N LEU A 15 10.02 43.42 -8.96
CA LEU A 15 11.05 43.30 -7.92
C LEU A 15 10.91 44.37 -6.81
N ALA A 16 10.49 45.58 -7.19
CA ALA A 16 10.24 46.66 -6.23
C ALA A 16 8.94 46.43 -5.44
N LEU A 17 7.93 45.80 -6.03
CA LEU A 17 6.69 45.43 -5.30
C LEU A 17 6.93 44.29 -4.32
N VAL A 18 7.74 43.28 -4.65
CA VAL A 18 8.13 42.19 -3.73
C VAL A 18 8.98 42.72 -2.58
N LEU A 19 9.88 43.69 -2.82
CA LEU A 19 10.66 44.31 -1.75
C LEU A 19 9.87 45.27 -0.87
N LEU A 20 8.77 45.87 -1.38
CA LEU A 20 7.87 46.68 -0.58
C LEU A 20 6.92 45.83 0.30
N ILE A 21 6.54 44.66 -0.14
CA ILE A 21 5.72 43.73 0.65
C ILE A 21 6.56 43.13 1.79
N THR A 22 7.85 42.85 1.56
CA THR A 22 8.76 42.35 2.62
C THR A 22 9.18 43.43 3.63
N SER A 23 9.09 44.72 3.29
CA SER A 23 9.43 45.81 4.22
C SER A 23 8.22 46.26 5.07
N CYS A 24 7.00 45.88 4.75
CA CYS A 24 5.82 46.21 5.56
C CYS A 24 5.54 45.19 6.67
N PHE A 25 6.25 44.06 6.72
CA PHE A 25 6.08 43.04 7.76
C PHE A 25 7.10 43.12 8.91
N SER A 26 7.96 44.11 8.94
CA SER A 26 8.95 44.27 10.01
C SER A 26 8.79 45.57 10.78
N GLU A 27 7.63 45.83 11.40
CA GLU A 27 7.48 46.72 12.55
C GLU A 27 6.02 46.87 12.98
N LYS A 28 5.55 45.88 13.71
CA LYS A 28 4.55 46.07 14.76
C LYS A 28 4.77 45.02 15.87
N ILE A 29 5.86 45.21 16.62
CA ILE A 29 5.88 44.72 17.99
C ILE A 29 4.97 45.66 18.79
N VAL A 30 3.70 45.31 18.84
CA VAL A 30 2.80 45.91 19.83
C VAL A 30 3.06 45.16 21.12
N ASN A 31 3.75 45.83 22.06
CA ASN A 31 3.72 45.45 23.45
C ASN A 31 2.28 45.57 23.95
N SER A 32 1.45 44.57 23.73
CA SER A 32 0.25 44.34 24.52
C SER A 32 0.70 43.50 25.72
N SER A 33 0.70 44.12 26.87
CA SER A 33 0.75 43.44 28.16
C SER A 33 -0.37 42.39 28.15
N VAL A 34 0.01 41.14 27.92
CA VAL A 34 -0.89 39.99 28.11
C VAL A 34 -1.21 39.96 29.60
N ALA A 35 -2.40 40.35 29.94
CA ALA A 35 -2.94 40.04 31.25
C ALA A 35 -2.89 38.53 31.41
N ALA A 36 -2.11 38.07 32.38
CA ALA A 36 -2.07 36.66 32.73
C ALA A 36 -3.48 36.23 33.13
N VAL A 37 -4.16 35.53 32.24
CA VAL A 37 -5.36 34.79 32.58
C VAL A 37 -4.88 33.54 33.32
N ASN A 38 -4.82 33.63 34.64
CA ASN A 38 -4.73 32.48 35.52
C ASN A 38 -6.03 31.68 35.44
N SER A 39 -6.04 30.63 34.60
CA SER A 39 -6.86 29.45 34.86
C SER A 39 -6.23 28.28 34.07
N SER A 40 -5.29 27.61 34.70
CA SER A 40 -4.86 26.30 34.30
C SER A 40 -5.94 25.27 34.67
N GLU A 41 -7.07 25.25 34.02
CA GLU A 41 -7.78 23.99 33.83
C GLU A 41 -6.98 23.21 32.79
N GLN A 42 -6.11 22.36 33.29
CA GLN A 42 -5.38 21.43 32.51
C GLN A 42 -6.42 20.47 31.93
N ASN A 43 -6.73 20.64 30.64
CA ASN A 43 -7.66 19.74 29.94
C ASN A 43 -6.97 18.38 29.84
N SER A 44 -7.24 17.50 30.78
CA SER A 44 -6.66 16.18 30.86
C SER A 44 -7.73 15.07 30.81
N TYR A 45 -7.33 13.93 30.29
CA TYR A 45 -8.12 12.71 30.27
C TYR A 45 -7.23 11.50 30.56
N ILE A 46 -7.71 10.59 31.40
CA ILE A 46 -7.02 9.33 31.70
C ILE A 46 -7.90 8.20 31.18
N SER A 47 -7.29 7.22 30.48
CA SER A 47 -8.00 6.03 30.01
C SER A 47 -8.71 5.31 31.16
N PRO A 48 -9.86 4.65 30.93
CA PRO A 48 -10.60 3.95 31.97
C PRO A 48 -9.78 2.87 32.69
N ASP A 49 -8.82 2.26 32.02
CA ASP A 49 -7.89 1.27 32.59
C ASP A 49 -6.64 1.90 33.24
N GLY A 50 -6.51 3.23 33.20
CA GLY A 50 -5.39 3.96 33.76
C GLY A 50 -4.08 3.84 32.95
N SER A 51 -4.08 3.18 31.80
CA SER A 51 -2.86 2.89 31.01
C SER A 51 -2.30 4.13 30.32
N LEU A 52 -3.16 5.06 29.90
CA LEU A 52 -2.78 6.27 29.18
C LEU A 52 -3.29 7.53 29.86
N SER A 53 -2.50 8.61 29.77
CA SER A 53 -2.90 9.97 30.11
C SER A 53 -2.72 10.86 28.89
N PHE A 54 -3.72 11.72 28.65
CA PHE A 54 -3.74 12.68 27.54
C PHE A 54 -4.00 14.07 28.09
N ASP A 55 -3.11 15.00 27.85
CA ASP A 55 -3.26 16.39 28.23
C ASP A 55 -3.17 17.26 26.97
N ILE A 56 -4.05 18.25 26.87
CA ILE A 56 -4.11 19.19 25.73
C ILE A 56 -4.21 20.64 26.25
N ASP A 57 -3.55 21.55 25.56
CA ASP A 57 -3.62 22.98 25.87
C ASP A 57 -4.68 23.72 25.02
N SER A 58 -4.81 25.03 25.23
CA SER A 58 -5.76 25.87 24.50
C SER A 58 -5.41 26.08 23.02
N MET A 59 -4.17 25.78 22.62
CA MET A 59 -3.69 25.87 21.24
C MET A 59 -3.81 24.53 20.48
N GLY A 60 -4.32 23.49 21.15
CA GLY A 60 -4.48 22.17 20.56
C GLY A 60 -3.24 21.30 20.65
N HIS A 61 -2.13 21.77 21.27
CA HIS A 61 -0.95 20.96 21.49
C HIS A 61 -1.20 19.96 22.60
N PHE A 62 -0.79 18.73 22.40
CA PHE A 62 -1.04 17.67 23.36
C PHE A 62 0.19 16.82 23.68
N LYS A 63 0.09 16.09 24.77
CA LYS A 63 1.01 15.01 25.12
C LYS A 63 0.22 13.74 25.45
N LEU A 64 0.71 12.64 24.95
CA LEU A 64 0.23 11.29 25.25
C LEU A 64 1.27 10.60 26.14
N LYS A 65 0.88 10.22 27.34
CA LYS A 65 1.74 9.51 28.29
C LYS A 65 1.29 8.06 28.46
N ASP A 66 2.21 7.14 28.29
CA ASP A 66 2.07 5.76 28.73
C ASP A 66 2.38 5.70 30.24
N ASN A 67 1.36 5.49 31.05
CA ASN A 67 1.48 5.51 32.51
C ASN A 67 2.28 4.31 33.05
N LYS A 68 2.34 3.20 32.29
CA LYS A 68 3.08 2.01 32.67
C LYS A 68 4.60 2.20 32.52
N SER A 69 5.02 2.72 31.40
CA SER A 69 6.44 2.97 31.10
C SER A 69 6.92 4.36 31.56
N GLY A 70 5.99 5.31 31.73
CA GLY A 70 6.28 6.70 32.02
C GLY A 70 6.65 7.53 30.78
N ASN A 71 6.67 6.94 29.62
CA ASN A 71 7.05 7.62 28.36
C ASN A 71 6.00 8.62 27.91
N ILE A 72 6.46 9.73 27.33
CA ILE A 72 5.60 10.81 26.84
C ILE A 72 5.93 11.09 25.38
N PHE A 73 4.90 11.10 24.55
CA PHE A 73 4.95 11.56 23.17
C PHE A 73 4.20 12.88 23.04
N TYR A 74 4.82 13.86 22.42
CA TYR A 74 4.25 15.20 22.23
C TYR A 74 3.78 15.37 20.79
N SER A 75 2.66 16.10 20.59
CA SER A 75 2.14 16.42 19.25
C SER A 75 3.14 17.25 18.44
N ILE A 76 3.87 18.11 19.13
CA ILE A 76 4.97 18.92 18.57
C ILE A 76 6.23 18.75 19.43
N PRO A 77 7.43 18.74 18.83
CA PRO A 77 8.68 18.54 19.57
C PRO A 77 8.90 19.58 20.69
N GLN A 78 9.34 19.13 21.86
CA GLN A 78 9.58 20.02 23.00
C GLN A 78 10.98 20.65 22.96
N ASP A 79 11.90 20.05 22.23
CA ASP A 79 13.29 20.50 22.11
C ASP A 79 13.55 21.37 20.87
N ARG A 80 12.53 22.08 20.42
CA ARG A 80 12.58 22.95 19.23
C ARG A 80 13.70 23.99 19.25
N ASP A 81 14.10 24.44 20.43
CA ASP A 81 15.19 25.39 20.62
C ASP A 81 16.55 24.81 20.21
N LYS A 82 16.67 23.48 20.12
CA LYS A 82 17.87 22.80 19.61
C LYS A 82 17.95 22.78 18.09
N ASP A 83 16.82 23.03 17.41
CA ASP A 83 16.78 23.08 15.97
C ASP A 83 17.41 24.37 15.43
N THR A 84 18.68 24.28 15.09
CA THR A 84 19.45 25.37 14.46
C THR A 84 19.54 25.23 12.94
N ILE A 85 18.88 24.23 12.37
CA ILE A 85 19.03 23.81 10.96
C ILE A 85 17.82 24.22 10.13
N SER A 86 16.62 23.92 10.60
CA SER A 86 15.37 24.20 9.88
C SER A 86 15.18 25.70 9.64
N LYS A 87 14.68 26.06 8.47
CA LYS A 87 14.48 27.46 8.03
C LYS A 87 13.13 27.64 7.34
N GLY A 88 12.66 28.89 7.32
CA GLY A 88 11.43 29.26 6.60
C GLY A 88 10.20 28.53 7.12
N MET A 89 9.41 27.93 6.21
CA MET A 89 8.20 27.21 6.57
C MET A 89 8.47 26.01 7.48
N THR A 90 9.58 25.31 7.33
CA THR A 90 9.90 24.15 8.18
C THR A 90 9.94 24.51 9.67
N LEU A 91 10.39 25.72 10.04
CA LEU A 91 10.35 26.21 11.43
C LEU A 91 8.93 26.37 11.99
N THR A 92 7.97 26.68 11.12
CA THR A 92 6.56 26.82 11.51
C THR A 92 5.82 25.50 11.43
N ASP A 93 6.20 24.63 10.47
CA ASP A 93 5.66 23.29 10.35
C ASP A 93 5.93 22.46 11.62
N VAL A 94 7.13 22.56 12.22
CA VAL A 94 7.50 21.88 13.48
C VAL A 94 6.58 22.25 14.66
N LYS A 95 5.84 23.35 14.57
CA LYS A 95 4.92 23.85 15.61
C LYS A 95 3.46 23.54 15.32
N SER A 96 3.20 22.73 14.30
CA SER A 96 1.84 22.59 13.74
C SER A 96 1.32 21.17 13.84
N GLU A 97 0.06 20.99 14.20
CA GLU A 97 -0.67 19.73 14.14
C GLU A 97 -1.20 19.43 12.75
N LEU A 98 -1.45 20.46 11.94
CA LEU A 98 -1.93 20.33 10.57
C LEU A 98 -1.06 21.15 9.62
N ILE A 99 -0.66 20.52 8.51
CA ILE A 99 -0.14 21.21 7.35
C ILE A 99 -1.12 20.98 6.21
N ILE A 100 -1.63 22.06 5.63
CA ILE A 100 -2.68 21.99 4.62
C ILE A 100 -2.16 22.39 3.24
N GLU A 101 -2.71 21.77 2.24
CA GLU A 101 -2.58 22.16 0.84
C GLU A 101 -3.96 22.62 0.34
N TYR A 102 -4.01 23.75 -0.31
CA TYR A 102 -5.26 24.37 -0.75
C TYR A 102 -5.09 25.10 -2.10
N LEU A 103 -6.22 25.41 -2.74
CA LEU A 103 -6.29 26.16 -4.00
C LEU A 103 -7.33 27.26 -3.83
N PHE A 104 -6.97 28.51 -4.20
CA PHE A 104 -7.95 29.59 -4.25
C PHE A 104 -8.99 29.33 -5.34
N ARG A 105 -10.26 29.65 -5.07
CA ARG A 105 -11.36 29.39 -6.01
C ARG A 105 -11.25 30.24 -7.27
N GLU A 106 -10.67 31.44 -7.17
CA GLU A 106 -10.38 32.30 -8.33
C GLU A 106 -9.34 31.71 -9.28
N ASP A 107 -8.49 30.80 -8.78
CA ASP A 107 -7.47 30.10 -9.55
C ASP A 107 -7.99 28.81 -10.20
N GLU A 108 -9.24 28.45 -9.96
CA GLU A 108 -9.88 27.32 -10.63
C GLU A 108 -9.86 27.54 -12.15
N ASN A 109 -9.23 26.63 -12.88
CA ASN A 109 -8.93 26.69 -14.31
C ASN A 109 -7.69 27.54 -14.71
N THR A 110 -6.85 27.96 -13.76
CA THR A 110 -5.55 28.56 -14.04
C THR A 110 -4.42 27.53 -13.95
N ILE A 111 -3.21 27.93 -14.38
CA ILE A 111 -2.00 27.06 -14.39
C ILE A 111 -1.28 27.09 -13.02
N LEU A 112 -1.88 27.66 -11.99
CA LEU A 112 -1.19 27.92 -10.73
C LEU A 112 -1.08 26.67 -9.86
N PRO A 113 0.04 26.49 -9.14
CA PRO A 113 0.22 25.39 -8.18
C PRO A 113 -0.69 25.59 -6.97
N THR A 114 -0.96 24.49 -6.27
CA THR A 114 -1.55 24.55 -4.93
C THR A 114 -0.64 25.33 -3.97
N TYR A 115 -1.24 25.93 -2.96
CA TYR A 115 -0.55 26.64 -1.89
C TYR A 115 -0.43 25.71 -0.68
N LYS A 116 0.64 25.86 0.09
CA LYS A 116 0.87 25.10 1.34
C LYS A 116 0.98 26.09 2.50
N ASN A 117 0.32 25.78 3.62
CA ASN A 117 0.45 26.52 4.87
C ASN A 117 0.13 25.58 6.08
N ASN A 118 0.24 26.09 7.30
CA ASN A 118 0.14 25.26 8.49
C ASN A 118 -0.70 25.92 9.61
N SER A 119 -1.14 25.11 10.58
CA SER A 119 -2.01 25.53 11.66
C SER A 119 -1.37 26.55 12.60
N TYR A 120 -0.05 26.51 12.80
CA TYR A 120 0.65 27.51 13.61
C TYR A 120 0.53 28.91 13.01
N VAL A 121 0.86 29.06 11.71
CA VAL A 121 0.86 30.37 11.04
C VAL A 121 -0.55 30.93 10.88
N MET A 122 -1.52 30.11 10.48
CA MET A 122 -2.84 30.59 10.08
C MET A 122 -3.87 30.57 11.22
N CYS A 123 -3.70 29.70 12.20
CA CYS A 123 -4.71 29.55 13.27
C CYS A 123 -4.16 29.96 14.64
N GLU A 124 -2.99 29.46 15.07
CA GLU A 124 -2.47 29.73 16.42
C GLU A 124 -2.09 31.18 16.57
N THR A 125 -1.33 31.77 15.62
CA THR A 125 -0.94 33.19 15.69
C THR A 125 -2.15 34.14 15.58
N GLY A 126 -3.23 33.72 14.95
CA GLY A 126 -4.50 34.44 14.84
C GLY A 126 -5.42 34.26 16.05
N GLY A 127 -5.15 33.27 16.90
CA GLY A 127 -6.03 32.93 18.03
C GLY A 127 -7.37 32.31 17.63
N THR A 128 -7.38 31.60 16.49
CA THR A 128 -8.62 31.04 15.90
C THR A 128 -8.77 29.53 16.16
N ILE A 129 -8.02 28.98 17.12
CA ILE A 129 -8.15 27.59 17.57
C ILE A 129 -9.13 27.53 18.75
N SER A 130 -10.03 26.56 18.71
CA SER A 130 -10.93 26.29 19.83
C SER A 130 -10.85 24.85 20.28
N VAL A 131 -10.69 24.63 21.59
CA VAL A 131 -10.61 23.31 22.22
C VAL A 131 -11.83 23.08 23.08
N THR A 132 -12.56 22.00 22.87
CA THR A 132 -13.77 21.64 23.62
C THR A 132 -13.65 20.19 24.10
N LYS A 133 -13.98 19.97 25.38
CA LYS A 133 -14.05 18.61 25.93
C LYS A 133 -15.25 17.87 25.39
N ILE A 134 -15.06 16.62 24.98
CA ILE A 134 -16.09 15.70 24.52
C ILE A 134 -16.05 14.41 25.34
N THR A 135 -16.94 13.47 25.06
CA THR A 135 -16.90 12.14 25.69
C THR A 135 -15.60 11.42 25.27
N ASP A 136 -14.83 10.97 26.27
CA ASP A 136 -13.57 10.22 26.10
C ASP A 136 -12.43 11.01 25.41
N GLY A 137 -12.49 12.36 25.41
CA GLY A 137 -11.44 13.14 24.79
C GLY A 137 -11.76 14.61 24.53
N PHE A 138 -11.24 15.13 23.42
CA PHE A 138 -11.32 16.55 23.06
C PHE A 138 -11.60 16.73 21.58
N ARG A 139 -12.33 17.79 21.23
CA ARG A 139 -12.52 18.30 19.88
C ARG A 139 -11.78 19.64 19.75
N VAL A 140 -10.95 19.73 18.71
CA VAL A 140 -10.22 20.94 18.33
C VAL A 140 -10.72 21.40 16.97
N VAL A 141 -11.04 22.68 16.83
CA VAL A 141 -11.38 23.26 15.53
C VAL A 141 -10.28 24.25 15.17
N TYR A 142 -9.62 23.97 14.05
CA TYR A 142 -8.64 24.87 13.43
C TYR A 142 -9.36 25.72 12.39
N ASP A 143 -9.46 27.02 12.63
CA ASP A 143 -10.13 27.98 11.75
C ASP A 143 -9.07 28.76 10.95
N PHE A 144 -8.93 28.44 9.70
CA PHE A 144 -8.04 29.09 8.74
C PHE A 144 -8.78 30.27 8.11
N GLU A 145 -9.02 31.33 8.90
CA GLU A 145 -9.87 32.48 8.53
C GLU A 145 -9.47 33.15 7.23
N GLU A 146 -8.16 33.26 6.92
CA GLU A 146 -7.65 33.92 5.70
C GLU A 146 -8.10 33.22 4.42
N ILE A 147 -8.39 31.93 4.47
CA ILE A 147 -8.82 31.10 3.33
C ILE A 147 -10.23 30.54 3.49
N ASP A 148 -10.93 30.92 4.59
CA ASP A 148 -12.32 30.55 4.89
C ASP A 148 -12.50 29.02 4.94
N ILE A 149 -11.59 28.31 5.67
CA ILE A 149 -11.63 26.86 5.88
C ILE A 149 -11.56 26.53 7.36
N LYS A 150 -12.48 25.67 7.84
CA LYS A 150 -12.45 25.12 9.22
C LYS A 150 -12.28 23.63 9.19
N ILE A 151 -11.34 23.12 9.99
CA ILE A 151 -11.03 21.69 10.08
C ILE A 151 -11.21 21.22 11.52
N PRO A 152 -12.27 20.45 11.83
CA PRO A 152 -12.48 19.87 13.14
C PRO A 152 -11.70 18.56 13.29
N VAL A 153 -10.99 18.43 14.41
CA VAL A 153 -10.19 17.26 14.78
C VAL A 153 -10.70 16.74 16.13
N GLU A 154 -10.84 15.43 16.26
CA GLU A 154 -11.19 14.79 17.54
C GLU A 154 -10.05 13.89 18.01
N TYR A 155 -9.70 14.00 19.27
CA TYR A 155 -8.76 13.15 19.98
C TYR A 155 -9.52 12.36 21.05
N LYS A 156 -9.57 11.04 20.94
CA LYS A 156 -10.26 10.15 21.89
C LYS A 156 -9.32 9.06 22.39
N ILE A 157 -9.33 8.81 23.66
CA ILE A 157 -8.63 7.67 24.23
C ILE A 157 -9.57 6.46 24.21
N ASN A 158 -9.19 5.45 23.46
CA ASN A 158 -9.96 4.23 23.30
C ASN A 158 -9.12 3.00 23.71
N GLY A 159 -9.38 2.49 24.91
CA GLY A 159 -8.56 1.43 25.49
C GLY A 159 -7.09 1.85 25.64
N SER A 160 -6.17 1.09 25.05
CA SER A 160 -4.72 1.33 25.11
C SER A 160 -4.19 2.22 23.97
N GLY A 161 -5.03 2.98 23.27
CA GLY A 161 -4.66 3.80 22.13
C GLY A 161 -5.31 5.17 22.10
N LEU A 162 -4.73 6.08 21.30
CA LEU A 162 -5.28 7.37 20.95
C LEU A 162 -5.91 7.29 19.56
N ASP A 163 -7.19 7.55 19.44
CA ASP A 163 -7.89 7.74 18.16
C ASP A 163 -7.84 9.23 17.82
N ALA A 164 -6.99 9.63 16.90
CA ALA A 164 -6.91 10.97 16.34
C ALA A 164 -7.63 11.01 14.99
N SER A 165 -8.59 11.91 14.81
CA SER A 165 -9.42 11.89 13.60
C SER A 165 -9.84 13.27 13.13
N ILE A 166 -9.89 13.45 11.81
CA ILE A 166 -10.50 14.60 11.15
C ILE A 166 -11.96 14.25 10.85
N ASP A 167 -12.88 15.05 11.33
CA ASP A 167 -14.31 14.95 11.02
C ASP A 167 -14.56 15.58 9.63
N ILE A 168 -14.57 14.74 8.60
CA ILE A 168 -14.66 15.20 7.21
C ILE A 168 -15.99 15.91 6.92
N LYS A 169 -17.08 15.45 7.54
CA LYS A 169 -18.39 16.11 7.39
C LYS A 169 -18.46 17.47 8.07
N GLY A 170 -17.62 17.68 9.07
CA GLY A 170 -17.51 18.93 9.79
C GLY A 170 -16.55 19.93 9.17
N ILE A 171 -15.81 19.56 8.10
CA ILE A 171 -14.98 20.51 7.35
C ILE A 171 -15.91 21.54 6.69
N ASP A 172 -15.68 22.81 6.99
CA ASP A 172 -16.38 23.92 6.36
C ASP A 172 -15.44 24.63 5.40
N GLU A 173 -15.78 24.61 4.12
CA GLU A 173 -15.09 25.33 3.07
C GLU A 173 -15.99 26.47 2.59
N GLY A 174 -15.75 27.67 3.11
CA GLY A 174 -16.52 28.85 2.75
C GLY A 174 -16.38 29.22 1.26
N LYS A 175 -15.92 30.44 0.95
CA LYS A 175 -15.95 30.94 -0.44
C LYS A 175 -14.58 31.26 -1.03
N ILE A 176 -13.51 31.17 -0.25
CA ILE A 176 -12.19 31.68 -0.67
C ILE A 176 -11.35 30.59 -1.31
N ALA A 177 -11.24 29.41 -0.68
CA ALA A 177 -10.37 28.35 -1.15
C ALA A 177 -11.04 26.96 -1.11
N TYR A 178 -10.42 26.03 -1.82
CA TYR A 178 -10.67 24.58 -1.74
C TYR A 178 -9.56 23.89 -0.97
N LEU A 179 -9.88 23.07 0.01
CA LEU A 179 -8.93 22.19 0.67
C LEU A 179 -8.53 21.05 -0.30
N VAL A 180 -7.24 20.78 -0.44
CA VAL A 180 -6.70 19.71 -1.30
C VAL A 180 -6.22 18.53 -0.45
N SER A 181 -5.37 18.77 0.54
CA SER A 181 -4.86 17.72 1.43
C SER A 181 -4.55 18.26 2.82
N VAL A 182 -4.42 17.33 3.78
CA VAL A 182 -4.03 17.64 5.17
C VAL A 182 -2.96 16.64 5.60
N GLU A 183 -1.74 17.11 5.87
CA GLU A 183 -0.75 16.33 6.63
C GLU A 183 -1.17 16.37 8.09
N PHE A 184 -1.41 15.19 8.64
CA PHE A 184 -2.03 15.05 9.95
C PHE A 184 -1.00 14.67 11.01
N LEU A 185 -0.85 15.51 12.03
CA LEU A 185 0.10 15.35 13.13
C LEU A 185 1.53 15.09 12.62
N PRO A 186 2.12 15.98 11.78
CA PRO A 186 3.34 15.71 11.05
C PRO A 186 4.55 15.46 11.96
N TYR A 187 4.55 15.99 13.16
CA TYR A 187 5.65 15.86 14.13
C TYR A 187 5.30 15.05 15.37
N PHE A 188 4.16 14.38 15.42
CA PHE A 188 3.80 13.54 16.57
C PHE A 188 4.72 12.32 16.65
N GLY A 189 5.50 12.23 17.72
CA GLY A 189 6.52 11.20 17.90
C GLY A 189 7.81 11.45 17.11
N ALA A 190 8.02 12.67 16.62
CA ALA A 190 9.27 13.06 15.98
C ALA A 190 10.46 12.97 16.94
N ALA A 191 11.62 12.60 16.41
CA ALA A 191 12.88 12.53 17.15
C ALA A 191 13.94 13.42 16.50
N GLY A 192 14.68 14.20 17.32
CA GLY A 192 15.77 15.04 16.85
C GLY A 192 16.89 14.21 16.20
N ARG A 193 17.65 14.83 15.30
CA ARG A 193 18.74 14.18 14.55
C ARG A 193 19.84 13.56 15.43
N ASP A 194 20.00 14.03 16.66
CA ASP A 194 21.03 13.55 17.60
C ASP A 194 20.60 12.31 18.39
N ILE A 195 19.39 11.83 18.17
CA ILE A 195 18.84 10.65 18.80
C ILE A 195 19.07 9.43 17.92
N SER A 196 19.42 8.29 18.52
CA SER A 196 19.51 7.01 17.82
C SER A 196 18.15 6.34 17.76
N GLY A 197 17.77 5.85 16.58
CA GLY A 197 16.49 5.20 16.35
C GLY A 197 16.22 4.97 14.87
N TYR A 198 14.98 4.67 14.55
CA TYR A 198 14.56 4.45 13.17
C TYR A 198 13.07 4.73 12.97
N LEU A 199 12.70 4.95 11.70
CA LEU A 199 11.32 4.93 11.23
C LEU A 199 11.02 3.56 10.64
N PHE A 200 9.85 3.03 10.96
CA PHE A 200 9.26 1.90 10.25
C PHE A 200 8.37 2.42 9.12
N VAL A 201 8.70 2.08 7.89
CA VAL A 201 7.99 2.49 6.66
C VAL A 201 7.35 1.26 6.02
N PRO A 202 6.04 1.24 5.71
CA PRO A 202 5.33 0.04 5.22
C PRO A 202 5.46 -0.13 3.70
N ASP A 203 6.61 0.17 3.12
CA ASP A 203 6.87 -0.02 1.69
C ASP A 203 7.10 -1.50 1.39
N GLY A 204 6.29 -2.08 0.51
CA GLY A 204 6.34 -3.51 0.20
C GLY A 204 6.13 -4.41 1.41
N CYS A 205 7.15 -5.20 1.78
CA CYS A 205 7.10 -6.04 2.99
C CYS A 205 7.32 -5.25 4.28
N GLY A 206 7.83 -4.04 4.18
CA GLY A 206 8.25 -3.15 5.25
C GLY A 206 9.75 -2.84 5.18
N ALA A 207 10.12 -1.63 5.58
CA ALA A 207 11.49 -1.15 5.59
C ALA A 207 11.80 -0.37 6.86
N VAL A 208 13.06 -0.35 7.24
CA VAL A 208 13.61 0.48 8.31
C VAL A 208 14.40 1.61 7.69
N ALA A 209 14.09 2.85 8.08
CA ALA A 209 14.87 4.05 7.81
C ALA A 209 15.56 4.48 9.11
N GLU A 210 16.86 4.18 9.23
CA GLU A 210 17.65 4.56 10.40
C GLU A 210 17.83 6.07 10.47
N PHE A 211 17.84 6.63 11.68
CA PHE A 211 18.14 8.04 11.90
C PHE A 211 19.59 8.34 11.52
N ASN A 212 19.86 9.61 11.17
CA ASN A 212 21.22 10.12 10.92
C ASN A 212 21.97 9.49 9.75
N GLN A 213 21.26 8.99 8.75
CA GLN A 213 21.89 8.59 7.51
C GLN A 213 22.31 9.84 6.73
N ASN A 214 23.62 10.06 6.57
CA ASN A 214 24.17 11.15 5.74
C ASN A 214 24.06 10.82 4.23
N ILE A 215 22.87 10.43 3.78
CA ILE A 215 22.62 10.07 2.38
C ILE A 215 22.43 11.34 1.55
N LYS A 216 23.18 11.49 0.49
CA LYS A 216 23.05 12.61 -0.47
C LYS A 216 22.76 12.07 -1.89
N PRO A 217 21.84 12.69 -2.66
CA PRO A 217 20.96 13.81 -2.27
C PRO A 217 19.88 13.34 -1.32
N TYR A 218 19.46 14.20 -0.39
CA TYR A 218 18.38 13.92 0.55
C TYR A 218 17.06 13.75 -0.20
N ARG A 219 16.35 12.67 0.09
CA ARG A 219 15.06 12.39 -0.48
C ARG A 219 14.09 12.00 0.62
N SER A 220 12.97 12.68 0.69
CA SER A 220 11.84 12.27 1.50
C SER A 220 11.13 11.08 0.85
N TYR A 221 10.53 10.22 1.66
CA TYR A 221 9.61 9.19 1.20
C TYR A 221 8.18 9.74 1.21
N SER A 222 7.44 9.48 0.16
CA SER A 222 6.01 9.77 0.09
C SER A 222 5.35 8.78 -0.87
N LYS A 223 4.35 8.03 -0.38
CA LYS A 223 3.59 7.08 -1.18
C LYS A 223 2.14 6.96 -0.73
N LYS A 224 1.26 6.83 -1.72
CA LYS A 224 -0.16 6.53 -1.49
C LYS A 224 -0.33 5.12 -0.97
N VAL A 225 -1.18 4.97 0.03
CA VAL A 225 -1.61 3.66 0.52
C VAL A 225 -2.36 2.93 -0.60
N TYR A 226 -2.04 1.65 -0.80
CA TYR A 226 -2.56 0.80 -1.88
C TYR A 226 -2.22 1.27 -3.30
N GLY A 227 -1.11 2.02 -3.45
CA GLY A 227 -0.61 2.48 -4.73
C GLY A 227 -1.43 3.59 -5.39
N ASN A 228 -1.06 3.95 -6.61
CA ASN A 228 -1.70 5.00 -7.37
C ASN A 228 -3.12 4.62 -7.82
N ASP A 229 -3.97 5.62 -7.99
CA ASP A 229 -5.28 5.44 -8.61
C ASP A 229 -5.13 5.26 -10.12
N LEU A 230 -5.37 4.04 -10.60
CA LEU A 230 -5.16 3.69 -12.01
C LEU A 230 -6.06 4.45 -12.98
N SER A 231 -7.18 5.00 -12.52
CA SER A 231 -8.05 5.79 -13.37
C SER A 231 -7.61 7.24 -13.50
N HIS A 232 -6.80 7.71 -12.55
CA HIS A 232 -6.22 9.05 -12.55
C HIS A 232 -4.84 9.07 -13.21
N SER A 233 -4.05 8.04 -12.98
CA SER A 233 -2.62 8.04 -13.28
C SER A 233 -2.34 7.91 -14.78
N ASP A 234 -1.79 8.97 -15.34
CA ASP A 234 -0.99 8.96 -16.56
C ASP A 234 0.51 8.72 -16.23
N GLU A 235 0.80 8.53 -14.96
CA GLU A 235 2.14 8.23 -14.49
C GLU A 235 2.60 6.93 -15.14
N SER A 236 3.73 7.02 -15.79
CA SER A 236 4.39 5.84 -16.32
C SER A 236 4.58 4.83 -15.19
N ASN A 237 4.18 3.59 -15.38
CA ASN A 237 4.53 2.47 -14.49
C ASN A 237 6.06 2.22 -14.45
N THR A 238 6.84 3.27 -14.65
CA THR A 238 8.29 3.26 -14.60
C THR A 238 8.84 3.28 -13.18
N SER A 239 8.04 3.67 -12.18
CA SER A 239 8.42 3.47 -10.78
C SER A 239 8.28 1.99 -10.46
N LYS A 240 9.38 1.26 -10.48
CA LYS A 240 9.50 -0.14 -10.06
C LYS A 240 9.33 -0.32 -8.54
N GLY A 241 8.67 0.62 -7.86
CA GLY A 241 8.48 0.59 -6.43
C GLY A 241 7.38 -0.37 -6.02
N MET A 242 7.53 -0.95 -4.84
CA MET A 242 6.48 -1.73 -4.17
C MET A 242 5.41 -0.79 -3.63
N ASP A 243 4.14 -1.19 -3.67
CA ASP A 243 3.06 -0.43 -3.05
C ASP A 243 3.01 -0.63 -1.53
N ILE A 244 2.47 0.35 -0.82
CA ILE A 244 2.07 0.19 0.57
C ILE A 244 0.88 -0.75 0.63
N ARG A 245 1.05 -1.92 1.29
CA ARG A 245 0.00 -2.92 1.45
C ARG A 245 -0.76 -2.79 2.76
N LEU A 246 -0.09 -2.32 3.81
CA LEU A 246 -0.66 -2.16 5.15
C LEU A 246 -0.62 -0.68 5.54
N PRO A 247 -1.74 -0.07 5.97
CA PRO A 247 -1.84 1.34 6.32
C PRO A 247 -1.31 1.62 7.73
N VAL A 248 -0.03 1.34 7.97
CA VAL A 248 0.61 1.41 9.28
C VAL A 248 2.01 1.96 9.17
N PHE A 249 2.44 2.74 10.14
CA PHE A 249 3.77 3.35 10.21
C PHE A 249 4.20 3.55 11.66
N GLY A 250 5.47 3.87 11.89
CA GLY A 250 5.88 4.16 13.27
C GLY A 250 7.30 4.66 13.41
N THR A 251 7.61 5.12 14.61
CA THR A 251 8.93 5.59 15.02
C THR A 251 9.40 4.81 16.26
N VAL A 252 10.71 4.51 16.31
CA VAL A 252 11.33 3.79 17.43
C VAL A 252 12.59 4.54 17.87
N PHE A 253 12.67 4.93 19.12
CA PHE A 253 13.86 5.54 19.76
C PHE A 253 13.83 5.35 21.27
N ASN A 254 15.00 5.30 21.89
CA ASN A 254 15.15 5.20 23.34
C ASN A 254 14.31 4.05 23.98
N ARG A 255 14.21 2.90 23.33
CA ARG A 255 13.37 1.75 23.75
C ARG A 255 11.88 2.09 23.88
N ASN A 256 11.41 3.07 23.14
CA ASN A 256 10.01 3.44 22.99
C ASN A 256 9.63 3.46 21.53
N ALA A 257 8.36 3.19 21.26
CA ALA A 257 7.84 3.29 19.92
C ALA A 257 6.45 3.94 19.92
N LEU A 258 6.19 4.75 18.91
CA LEU A 258 4.88 5.25 18.57
C LEU A 258 4.50 4.66 17.21
N MET A 259 3.37 3.96 17.18
CA MET A 259 2.82 3.31 16.00
C MET A 259 1.51 3.97 15.61
N GLY A 260 1.34 4.34 14.33
CA GLY A 260 0.10 4.84 13.75
C GLY A 260 -0.53 3.83 12.80
N ILE A 261 -1.82 3.58 12.93
CA ILE A 261 -2.63 2.78 12.00
C ILE A 261 -3.69 3.69 11.39
N ILE A 262 -3.69 3.86 10.07
CA ILE A 262 -4.77 4.58 9.38
C ILE A 262 -5.96 3.64 9.33
N ALA A 263 -6.90 3.82 10.26
CA ALA A 263 -8.02 2.91 10.49
C ALA A 263 -9.26 3.26 9.66
N GLU A 264 -9.42 4.53 9.29
CA GLU A 264 -10.48 5.01 8.40
C GLU A 264 -9.89 6.01 7.40
N GLY A 265 -10.31 5.93 6.15
CA GLY A 265 -9.82 6.81 5.08
C GLY A 265 -8.49 6.36 4.45
N ASP A 266 -8.04 5.16 4.73
CA ASP A 266 -6.80 4.57 4.20
C ASP A 266 -6.73 4.55 2.65
N GLY A 267 -7.88 4.40 1.97
CA GLY A 267 -7.96 4.53 0.50
C GLY A 267 -7.67 5.94 -0.02
N ALA A 268 -7.68 6.97 0.83
CA ALA A 268 -7.36 8.37 0.49
C ALA A 268 -6.12 8.86 1.26
N ALA A 269 -5.27 7.96 1.70
CA ALA A 269 -4.10 8.28 2.51
C ALA A 269 -2.79 8.20 1.73
N GLU A 270 -1.82 8.97 2.18
CA GLU A 270 -0.42 8.92 1.79
C GLU A 270 0.43 8.84 3.06
N ILE A 271 1.48 8.01 3.06
CA ILE A 271 2.44 7.95 4.17
C ILE A 271 3.71 8.67 3.74
N MET A 272 4.17 9.56 4.60
CA MET A 272 5.34 10.39 4.39
C MET A 272 6.37 10.09 5.48
N ALA A 273 7.65 9.97 5.09
CA ALA A 273 8.75 9.77 6.04
C ALA A 273 9.97 10.58 5.64
N GLU A 274 10.66 11.13 6.63
CA GLU A 274 11.86 11.92 6.44
C GLU A 274 12.82 11.71 7.59
N THR A 275 14.10 11.52 7.27
CA THR A 275 15.16 11.44 8.28
C THR A 275 15.90 12.76 8.39
N GLY A 276 16.31 13.12 9.61
CA GLY A 276 17.06 14.33 9.89
C GLY A 276 18.34 14.44 9.05
N ASN A 277 18.59 15.61 8.47
CA ASN A 277 19.68 15.87 7.54
C ASN A 277 20.21 17.30 7.69
N ASP A 278 21.04 17.81 6.75
CA ASP A 278 21.60 19.15 6.81
C ASP A 278 20.57 20.29 6.60
N SER A 279 19.32 19.96 6.28
CA SER A 279 18.23 20.92 6.05
C SER A 279 17.05 20.73 6.99
N ILE A 280 16.94 19.57 7.63
CA ILE A 280 15.81 19.15 8.47
C ILE A 280 16.36 18.51 9.74
N TYR A 281 15.94 19.02 10.89
CA TYR A 281 16.44 18.54 12.19
C TYR A 281 15.75 17.26 12.65
N TYR A 282 14.46 17.09 12.38
CA TYR A 282 13.66 16.00 12.92
C TYR A 282 13.53 14.81 11.97
N ASN A 283 13.55 13.61 12.55
CA ASN A 283 13.12 12.38 11.92
C ASN A 283 11.62 12.24 12.12
N THR A 284 10.86 12.16 11.05
CA THR A 284 9.39 12.17 11.08
C THR A 284 8.78 11.07 10.21
N ILE A 285 7.67 10.52 10.66
CA ILE A 285 6.78 9.70 9.84
C ILE A 285 5.34 10.01 10.20
N ASN A 286 4.53 10.26 9.21
CA ASN A 286 3.14 10.67 9.38
C ASN A 286 2.27 10.23 8.21
N SER A 287 0.99 10.55 8.28
CA SER A 287 0.06 10.34 7.18
C SER A 287 -0.52 11.66 6.69
N LYS A 288 -0.80 11.70 5.39
CA LYS A 288 -1.49 12.80 4.72
C LYS A 288 -2.84 12.31 4.19
N MET A 289 -3.92 13.00 4.57
CA MET A 289 -5.24 12.81 3.98
C MET A 289 -5.33 13.55 2.65
N ILE A 290 -5.66 12.84 1.58
CA ILE A 290 -5.99 13.44 0.28
C ILE A 290 -7.47 13.76 0.29
N TYR A 291 -7.83 15.03 0.45
CA TYR A 291 -9.22 15.48 0.53
C TYR A 291 -9.82 15.75 -0.83
N ARG A 292 -8.99 16.20 -1.80
CA ARG A 292 -9.37 16.41 -3.21
C ARG A 292 -8.32 15.87 -4.14
N ILE A 293 -8.75 15.37 -5.27
CA ILE A 293 -7.86 15.03 -6.36
C ILE A 293 -7.71 16.25 -7.26
N PHE A 294 -6.47 16.62 -7.44
CA PHE A 294 -6.04 17.67 -8.35
C PHE A 294 -5.32 17.00 -9.52
N ALA A 295 -5.98 16.99 -10.68
CA ALA A 295 -5.47 16.33 -11.86
C ALA A 295 -4.98 17.36 -12.87
N LYS A 296 -3.75 17.14 -13.36
CA LYS A 296 -3.19 17.88 -14.48
C LYS A 296 -3.50 17.12 -15.76
N ASP A 297 -4.29 17.72 -16.64
CA ASP A 297 -4.62 17.12 -17.93
C ASP A 297 -3.95 17.90 -19.07
N ASN A 298 -3.57 17.22 -20.15
CA ASN A 298 -3.05 17.88 -21.32
C ASN A 298 -4.19 18.59 -22.07
N ALA A 299 -4.09 19.90 -22.25
CA ALA A 299 -5.04 20.61 -23.11
C ALA A 299 -5.03 20.01 -24.51
N LEU A 300 -6.21 19.72 -25.02
CA LEU A 300 -6.40 19.28 -26.40
C LEU A 300 -5.84 20.35 -27.35
N TYR A 301 -4.85 19.95 -28.14
CA TYR A 301 -4.32 20.72 -29.29
C TYR A 301 -3.46 21.96 -29.02
N GLN A 302 -2.17 21.74 -28.75
CA GLN A 302 -1.13 22.55 -29.40
C GLN A 302 0.17 21.73 -29.42
N GLU A 303 0.74 21.52 -30.59
CA GLU A 303 2.01 20.80 -30.81
C GLU A 303 3.22 21.45 -30.11
N ASP A 304 3.14 22.71 -29.73
CA ASP A 304 4.25 23.53 -29.21
C ASP A 304 3.95 24.27 -27.88
N GLY A 305 2.77 24.14 -27.30
CA GLY A 305 2.38 24.83 -26.07
C GLY A 305 2.13 23.86 -24.89
N LYS A 306 2.82 24.07 -23.78
CA LYS A 306 2.63 23.35 -22.54
C LYS A 306 1.45 23.90 -21.74
N ASP A 307 0.29 24.03 -22.34
CA ASP A 307 -0.90 24.44 -21.61
C ASP A 307 -1.56 23.23 -21.00
N TYR A 308 -1.61 23.21 -19.67
CA TYR A 308 -2.28 22.17 -18.90
C TYR A 308 -3.60 22.73 -18.36
N ILE A 309 -4.65 21.95 -18.46
CA ILE A 309 -5.89 22.20 -17.73
C ILE A 309 -5.82 21.40 -16.43
N TYR A 310 -6.08 22.07 -15.32
CA TYR A 310 -6.21 21.42 -14.03
C TYR A 310 -7.68 21.15 -13.75
N THR A 311 -7.98 19.92 -13.38
CA THR A 311 -9.31 19.52 -12.93
C THR A 311 -9.23 19.21 -11.45
N ILE A 312 -10.09 19.85 -10.68
CA ILE A 312 -10.26 19.56 -9.26
C ILE A 312 -11.55 18.79 -9.07
N THR A 313 -11.52 17.74 -8.24
CA THR A 313 -12.74 17.01 -7.91
C THR A 313 -13.49 17.74 -6.79
N HIS A 314 -14.76 18.00 -7.01
CA HIS A 314 -15.59 18.73 -6.05
C HIS A 314 -16.36 17.83 -5.09
N ASN A 315 -16.17 16.54 -5.16
CA ASN A 315 -17.04 15.60 -4.46
C ASN A 315 -16.35 14.91 -3.28
N ASP A 316 -17.17 14.64 -2.31
CA ASP A 316 -16.95 13.80 -1.16
C ASP A 316 -16.32 12.44 -1.57
N PHE A 317 -15.16 12.12 -1.01
CA PHE A 317 -14.49 10.82 -1.17
C PHE A 317 -15.28 9.64 -0.61
N GLY A 318 -16.43 9.91 0.03
CA GLY A 318 -17.28 8.89 0.60
C GLY A 318 -16.76 8.30 1.90
N ILE A 319 -15.84 9.02 2.54
CA ILE A 319 -15.46 8.80 3.93
C ILE A 319 -16.08 9.88 4.80
N GLU A 320 -16.50 9.48 5.99
CA GLU A 320 -17.08 10.42 6.97
C GLU A 320 -15.99 10.97 7.88
N LYS A 321 -14.92 10.20 8.04
CA LYS A 321 -13.86 10.46 8.99
C LYS A 321 -12.53 9.95 8.43
N TYR A 322 -11.46 10.70 8.65
CA TYR A 322 -10.10 10.22 8.48
C TYR A 322 -9.52 9.97 9.86
N MET A 323 -9.13 8.73 10.16
CA MET A 323 -8.72 8.36 11.51
C MET A 323 -7.41 7.59 11.54
N VAL A 324 -6.48 8.05 12.38
CA VAL A 324 -5.26 7.34 12.74
C VAL A 324 -5.34 6.91 14.21
N LYS A 325 -5.19 5.61 14.44
CA LYS A 325 -5.07 5.04 15.79
C LYS A 325 -3.60 4.96 16.18
N TYR A 326 -3.22 5.66 17.24
CA TYR A 326 -1.86 5.64 17.76
C TYR A 326 -1.75 4.73 18.98
N PHE A 327 -0.67 3.92 18.99
CA PHE A 327 -0.33 3.03 20.09
C PHE A 327 1.10 3.28 20.54
N THR A 328 1.29 3.31 21.86
CA THR A 328 2.61 3.39 22.49
C THR A 328 3.11 1.97 22.78
N LEU A 329 4.36 1.70 22.46
CA LEU A 329 5.06 0.45 22.78
C LEU A 329 6.33 0.77 23.55
N SER A 330 6.74 -0.10 24.48
CA SER A 330 7.88 0.16 25.35
C SER A 330 8.69 -1.11 25.63
N GLY A 331 9.95 -0.94 26.02
CA GLY A 331 10.83 -2.05 26.35
C GLY A 331 11.13 -2.95 25.15
N ASP A 332 10.87 -4.24 25.27
CA ASP A 332 11.15 -5.23 24.24
C ASP A 332 10.11 -5.20 23.11
N GLU A 333 8.92 -4.64 23.36
CA GLU A 333 7.89 -4.44 22.35
C GLU A 333 8.17 -3.20 21.47
N ALA A 334 9.09 -2.31 21.87
CA ALA A 334 9.45 -1.11 21.11
C ALA A 334 10.34 -1.47 19.91
N SER A 335 9.77 -2.14 18.94
CA SER A 335 10.44 -2.60 17.73
C SER A 335 9.42 -2.74 16.58
N TYR A 336 9.90 -2.84 15.33
CA TYR A 336 9.02 -3.17 14.22
C TYR A 336 8.33 -4.53 14.38
N SER A 337 8.98 -5.49 15.07
CA SER A 337 8.35 -6.78 15.39
C SER A 337 7.17 -6.60 16.36
N GLY A 338 7.35 -5.80 17.41
CA GLY A 338 6.26 -5.47 18.33
C GLY A 338 5.13 -4.70 17.66
N MET A 339 5.46 -3.76 16.76
CA MET A 339 4.46 -3.07 15.93
C MET A 339 3.69 -4.06 15.03
N ALA A 340 4.38 -5.05 14.42
CA ALA A 340 3.74 -6.04 13.57
C ALA A 340 2.76 -6.92 14.35
N LEU A 341 3.13 -7.36 15.55
CA LEU A 341 2.24 -8.12 16.45
C LEU A 341 1.07 -7.26 16.94
N ARG A 342 1.30 -5.97 17.22
CA ARG A 342 0.23 -5.04 17.59
C ARG A 342 -0.74 -4.82 16.43
N TYR A 343 -0.25 -4.68 15.19
CA TYR A 343 -1.07 -4.59 14.00
C TYR A 343 -1.86 -5.89 13.74
N LYS A 344 -1.20 -7.04 13.89
CA LYS A 344 -1.84 -8.35 13.85
C LYS A 344 -3.00 -8.45 14.82
N LYS A 345 -2.80 -8.03 16.08
CA LYS A 345 -3.86 -7.97 17.09
C LYS A 345 -4.97 -7.00 16.68
N TYR A 346 -4.65 -5.83 16.13
CA TYR A 346 -5.64 -4.88 15.62
C TYR A 346 -6.54 -5.52 14.55
N LEU A 347 -5.97 -6.28 13.60
CA LEU A 347 -6.74 -7.02 12.60
C LEU A 347 -7.66 -8.06 13.24
N ALA A 348 -7.15 -8.83 14.21
CA ALA A 348 -7.96 -9.80 14.95
C ALA A 348 -9.14 -9.15 15.68
N ASP A 349 -8.87 -8.08 16.42
CA ASP A 349 -9.89 -7.37 17.20
C ASP A 349 -10.95 -6.72 16.29
N THR A 350 -10.53 -6.17 15.14
CA THR A 350 -11.41 -5.45 14.19
C THR A 350 -12.31 -6.40 13.40
N TYR A 351 -11.77 -7.53 12.95
CA TYR A 351 -12.45 -8.46 12.03
C TYR A 351 -12.80 -9.81 12.67
N SER A 352 -12.52 -9.98 13.96
CA SER A 352 -12.75 -11.24 14.72
C SER A 352 -11.98 -12.43 14.11
N LEU A 353 -10.76 -12.17 13.61
CA LEU A 353 -9.92 -13.20 13.00
C LEU A 353 -9.38 -14.17 14.05
N LYS A 354 -9.28 -15.42 13.66
CA LYS A 354 -8.66 -16.49 14.45
C LYS A 354 -7.40 -16.96 13.76
N GLU A 355 -6.37 -17.22 14.55
CA GLU A 355 -5.15 -17.81 14.01
C GLU A 355 -5.38 -19.29 13.67
N GLU A 356 -5.00 -19.65 12.45
CA GLU A 356 -5.05 -21.02 11.97
C GLU A 356 -3.65 -21.53 11.64
N LYS A 357 -3.47 -22.83 11.77
CA LYS A 357 -2.23 -23.48 11.33
C LYS A 357 -2.21 -23.55 9.82
N VAL A 358 -1.20 -22.98 9.24
CA VAL A 358 -0.99 -22.97 7.79
C VAL A 358 0.00 -24.06 7.41
N ASN A 359 -0.43 -25.03 6.62
CA ASN A 359 0.44 -26.06 6.05
C ASN A 359 1.18 -25.49 4.84
N THR A 360 2.47 -25.82 4.74
CA THR A 360 3.27 -25.49 3.55
C THR A 360 2.67 -26.14 2.32
N LYS A 361 2.52 -25.36 1.25
CA LYS A 361 2.10 -25.86 -0.07
C LYS A 361 3.10 -25.46 -1.14
N LEU A 362 3.35 -26.37 -2.08
CA LEU A 362 3.95 -25.96 -3.35
C LEU A 362 2.89 -25.21 -4.16
N SER A 363 3.12 -23.92 -4.41
CA SER A 363 2.17 -23.09 -5.11
C SER A 363 2.56 -22.95 -6.59
N LEU A 364 1.62 -23.26 -7.47
CA LEU A 364 1.77 -23.17 -8.92
C LEU A 364 0.83 -22.10 -9.47
N ARG A 365 1.33 -21.21 -10.31
CA ARG A 365 0.50 -20.33 -11.13
C ARG A 365 0.55 -20.84 -12.57
N ALA A 366 -0.46 -21.61 -12.97
CA ALA A 366 -0.55 -22.20 -14.28
C ALA A 366 -1.23 -21.27 -15.29
N TYR A 367 -0.67 -21.20 -16.50
CA TYR A 367 -1.25 -20.44 -17.61
C TYR A 367 -1.83 -21.39 -18.64
N GLY A 368 -3.15 -21.31 -18.85
CA GLY A 368 -3.87 -22.16 -19.80
C GLY A 368 -3.73 -21.67 -21.22
N CYS A 369 -4.21 -20.48 -21.51
CA CYS A 369 -4.24 -19.91 -22.85
C CYS A 369 -4.09 -18.39 -22.80
N ILE A 370 -3.43 -17.81 -23.81
CA ILE A 370 -3.45 -16.37 -24.12
C ILE A 370 -4.01 -16.16 -25.53
N GLU A 371 -4.58 -14.98 -25.77
CA GLU A 371 -4.94 -14.53 -27.11
C GLU A 371 -3.95 -13.50 -27.62
N GLU A 372 -3.39 -13.73 -28.80
CA GLU A 372 -2.53 -12.81 -29.52
C GLU A 372 -3.26 -12.20 -30.70
N GLU A 373 -3.11 -10.90 -30.88
CA GLU A 373 -3.59 -10.23 -32.07
C GLU A 373 -2.55 -10.37 -33.19
N LYS A 374 -2.95 -10.97 -34.31
CA LYS A 374 -2.11 -11.18 -35.49
C LYS A 374 -2.76 -10.52 -36.71
N ASN A 375 -1.94 -10.00 -37.61
CA ASN A 375 -2.38 -9.38 -38.86
C ASN A 375 -1.98 -10.27 -40.05
N ILE A 376 -2.95 -10.59 -40.89
CA ILE A 376 -2.71 -11.27 -42.18
C ILE A 376 -3.36 -10.44 -43.28
N LEU A 377 -2.58 -9.99 -44.25
CA LEU A 377 -3.06 -9.19 -45.38
C LEU A 377 -3.92 -7.97 -44.98
N GLY A 378 -3.56 -7.31 -43.85
CA GLY A 378 -4.33 -6.17 -43.33
C GLY A 378 -5.56 -6.53 -42.49
N PHE A 379 -5.89 -7.80 -42.35
CA PHE A 379 -6.96 -8.28 -41.47
C PHE A 379 -6.42 -8.72 -40.14
N THR A 380 -6.93 -8.11 -39.06
CA THR A 380 -6.58 -8.46 -37.69
C THR A 380 -7.41 -9.67 -37.23
N TYR A 381 -6.78 -10.72 -36.73
CA TYR A 381 -7.44 -11.85 -36.09
C TYR A 381 -6.75 -12.23 -34.79
N ASN A 382 -7.48 -12.89 -33.88
CA ASN A 382 -6.91 -13.37 -32.63
C ASN A 382 -6.55 -14.83 -32.72
N LYS A 383 -5.27 -15.10 -32.49
CA LYS A 383 -4.72 -16.45 -32.38
C LYS A 383 -4.72 -16.87 -30.91
N LYS A 384 -5.31 -18.03 -30.62
CA LYS A 384 -5.18 -18.66 -29.30
C LYS A 384 -3.88 -19.42 -29.23
N LEU A 385 -3.05 -19.05 -28.24
CA LEU A 385 -1.82 -19.75 -27.92
C LEU A 385 -2.08 -20.58 -26.66
N VAL A 386 -2.14 -21.89 -26.83
CA VAL A 386 -2.34 -22.86 -25.74
C VAL A 386 -1.00 -23.10 -25.07
N LEU A 387 -0.96 -22.91 -23.74
CA LEU A 387 0.24 -23.05 -22.92
C LEU A 387 0.20 -24.30 -22.05
N THR A 388 -0.96 -24.55 -21.40
CA THR A 388 -1.19 -25.74 -20.57
C THR A 388 -2.64 -26.17 -20.72
N LYS A 389 -2.91 -27.38 -21.24
CA LYS A 389 -4.26 -27.94 -21.27
C LYS A 389 -4.66 -28.50 -19.91
N TYR A 390 -5.95 -28.73 -19.68
CA TYR A 390 -6.42 -29.32 -18.42
C TYR A 390 -5.81 -30.69 -18.16
N SER A 391 -5.68 -31.55 -19.17
CA SER A 391 -5.01 -32.85 -19.05
C SER A 391 -3.50 -32.74 -18.81
N GLU A 392 -2.86 -31.73 -19.39
CA GLU A 392 -1.44 -31.46 -19.16
C GLU A 392 -1.18 -30.96 -17.73
N MET A 393 -2.11 -30.13 -17.19
CA MET A 393 -2.06 -29.74 -15.79
C MET A 393 -2.23 -30.95 -14.87
N GLN A 394 -3.16 -31.85 -15.17
CA GLN A 394 -3.30 -33.10 -14.42
C GLN A 394 -2.01 -33.93 -14.43
N ASN A 395 -1.36 -34.09 -15.57
CA ASN A 395 -0.06 -34.80 -15.66
C ASN A 395 1.04 -34.14 -14.80
N ILE A 396 1.08 -32.80 -14.71
CA ILE A 396 1.98 -32.09 -13.82
C ILE A 396 1.71 -32.44 -12.37
N LEU A 397 0.43 -32.42 -11.96
CA LEU A 397 0.01 -32.75 -10.60
C LEU A 397 0.32 -34.22 -10.23
N GLU A 398 0.08 -35.14 -11.15
CA GLU A 398 0.46 -36.56 -10.99
C GLU A 398 1.97 -36.71 -10.78
N ASN A 399 2.78 -36.07 -11.62
CA ASN A 399 4.25 -36.11 -11.48
C ASN A 399 4.72 -35.54 -10.13
N LEU A 400 4.13 -34.46 -9.65
CA LEU A 400 4.47 -33.88 -8.34
C LEU A 400 4.09 -34.81 -7.19
N LYS A 401 2.91 -35.44 -7.26
CA LYS A 401 2.48 -36.44 -6.26
C LYS A 401 3.41 -37.66 -6.24
N ASP A 402 3.78 -38.19 -7.38
CA ASP A 402 4.74 -39.29 -7.50
C ASP A 402 6.12 -38.97 -6.89
N ASN A 403 6.48 -37.69 -6.86
CA ASN A 403 7.69 -37.16 -6.24
C ASN A 403 7.51 -36.74 -4.77
N GLN A 404 6.40 -37.14 -4.11
CA GLN A 404 6.11 -36.89 -2.69
C GLN A 404 5.91 -35.40 -2.37
N VAL A 405 5.32 -34.64 -3.28
CA VAL A 405 4.80 -33.30 -3.01
C VAL A 405 3.33 -33.45 -2.62
N ASP A 406 3.08 -33.56 -1.33
CA ASP A 406 1.75 -33.91 -0.81
C ASP A 406 0.77 -32.73 -0.78
N ASN A 407 1.27 -31.53 -0.56
CA ASN A 407 0.45 -30.33 -0.45
C ASN A 407 0.71 -29.41 -1.64
N ILE A 408 -0.29 -29.24 -2.50
CA ILE A 408 -0.19 -28.44 -3.73
C ILE A 408 -1.33 -27.44 -3.77
N ALA A 409 -1.02 -26.18 -4.15
CA ALA A 409 -2.00 -25.17 -4.49
C ALA A 409 -1.79 -24.70 -5.92
N VAL A 410 -2.86 -24.58 -6.69
CA VAL A 410 -2.82 -24.17 -8.09
C VAL A 410 -3.73 -22.95 -8.30
N GLN A 411 -3.14 -21.86 -8.79
CA GLN A 411 -3.87 -20.75 -9.39
C GLN A 411 -3.88 -20.95 -10.91
N TYR A 412 -5.02 -21.35 -11.47
CA TYR A 412 -5.10 -21.63 -12.91
C TYR A 412 -5.66 -20.43 -13.66
N MET A 413 -4.78 -19.68 -14.31
CA MET A 413 -5.08 -18.47 -15.06
C MET A 413 -5.38 -18.78 -16.53
N GLY A 414 -6.19 -17.96 -17.17
CA GLY A 414 -6.47 -18.11 -18.61
C GLY A 414 -7.20 -19.41 -19.00
N TRP A 415 -7.92 -20.04 -18.07
CA TRP A 415 -8.63 -21.30 -18.24
C TRP A 415 -9.96 -21.14 -18.97
N SER A 416 -10.53 -19.94 -18.96
CA SER A 416 -11.88 -19.65 -19.52
C SER A 416 -11.89 -18.40 -20.40
N GLY A 417 -13.01 -18.10 -21.03
CA GLY A 417 -13.23 -16.87 -21.80
C GLY A 417 -12.29 -16.73 -23.00
N ASN A 418 -11.50 -15.68 -23.01
CA ASN A 418 -10.52 -15.36 -24.06
C ASN A 418 -9.08 -15.67 -23.64
N GLY A 419 -8.88 -16.39 -22.53
CA GLY A 419 -7.54 -16.66 -22.00
C GLY A 419 -7.11 -15.71 -20.89
N TYR A 420 -5.81 -15.66 -20.57
CA TYR A 420 -5.26 -14.93 -19.44
C TYR A 420 -5.48 -13.42 -19.49
N ILE A 421 -5.39 -12.81 -20.66
CA ILE A 421 -5.73 -11.40 -20.84
C ILE A 421 -7.13 -11.28 -21.40
N ASN A 422 -8.01 -10.68 -20.62
CA ASN A 422 -9.39 -10.48 -21.01
C ASN A 422 -9.50 -9.50 -22.18
N ARG A 423 -9.83 -10.02 -23.36
CA ARG A 423 -10.23 -9.13 -24.44
C ARG A 423 -11.57 -8.44 -24.11
N ALA A 424 -12.56 -9.21 -23.64
CA ALA A 424 -13.80 -8.72 -23.06
C ALA A 424 -13.95 -9.32 -21.65
N LEU A 425 -14.50 -8.55 -20.71
CA LEU A 425 -14.70 -9.04 -19.34
C LEU A 425 -15.50 -10.35 -19.33
N PRO A 426 -15.06 -11.36 -18.55
CA PRO A 426 -15.82 -12.57 -18.40
C PRO A 426 -17.10 -12.31 -17.59
N THR A 427 -18.23 -12.75 -18.12
CA THR A 427 -19.53 -12.82 -17.44
C THR A 427 -20.00 -14.27 -17.29
N THR A 428 -19.17 -15.20 -17.75
CA THR A 428 -19.44 -16.63 -17.69
C THR A 428 -18.16 -17.40 -17.42
N ALA A 429 -18.25 -18.42 -16.58
CA ALA A 429 -17.17 -19.36 -16.28
C ALA A 429 -17.25 -20.56 -17.25
N LYS A 430 -16.94 -20.34 -18.53
CA LYS A 430 -17.03 -21.38 -19.56
C LYS A 430 -15.64 -21.95 -19.87
N PRO A 431 -15.43 -23.28 -19.68
CA PRO A 431 -14.18 -23.93 -20.05
C PRO A 431 -13.82 -23.74 -21.52
N LEU A 432 -12.55 -23.45 -21.81
CA LEU A 432 -12.06 -23.31 -23.18
C LEU A 432 -11.95 -24.67 -23.87
N SER A 433 -12.56 -24.80 -25.06
CA SER A 433 -12.47 -26.00 -25.89
C SER A 433 -11.01 -26.26 -26.33
N ALA A 434 -10.22 -25.21 -26.55
CA ALA A 434 -8.80 -25.32 -26.88
C ALA A 434 -7.95 -25.99 -25.80
N LEU A 435 -8.42 -25.93 -24.53
CA LEU A 435 -7.76 -26.58 -23.39
C LEU A 435 -8.33 -27.99 -23.08
N GLY A 436 -9.24 -28.50 -23.89
CA GLY A 436 -9.89 -29.80 -23.68
C GLY A 436 -11.39 -29.74 -23.31
N GLY A 437 -11.93 -28.53 -23.14
CA GLY A 437 -13.34 -28.29 -22.88
C GLY A 437 -13.82 -28.81 -21.51
N LYS A 438 -15.16 -28.89 -21.35
CA LYS A 438 -15.79 -29.20 -20.04
C LYS A 438 -15.39 -30.58 -19.50
N LYS A 439 -15.29 -31.60 -20.36
CA LYS A 439 -14.95 -32.97 -19.92
C LYS A 439 -13.57 -33.03 -19.28
N SER A 440 -12.58 -32.44 -19.94
CA SER A 440 -11.19 -32.46 -19.44
C SER A 440 -11.01 -31.58 -18.19
N LEU A 441 -11.76 -30.45 -18.09
CA LEU A 441 -11.74 -29.66 -16.85
C LEU A 441 -12.38 -30.43 -15.69
N ASN A 442 -13.52 -31.10 -15.90
CA ASN A 442 -14.15 -31.91 -14.85
C ASN A 442 -13.20 -33.02 -14.35
N SER A 443 -12.48 -33.70 -15.26
CA SER A 443 -11.45 -34.70 -14.85
C SER A 443 -10.35 -34.08 -13.98
N LEU A 444 -9.86 -32.88 -14.32
CA LEU A 444 -8.88 -32.16 -13.51
C LEU A 444 -9.45 -31.78 -12.13
N ILE A 445 -10.69 -31.34 -12.06
CA ILE A 445 -11.37 -30.96 -10.80
C ILE A 445 -11.52 -32.22 -9.92
N GLU A 446 -12.07 -33.32 -10.47
CA GLU A 446 -12.24 -34.59 -9.78
C GLU A 446 -10.89 -35.10 -9.23
N TYR A 447 -9.84 -35.12 -10.08
CA TYR A 447 -8.50 -35.50 -9.65
C TYR A 447 -7.97 -34.62 -8.52
N SER A 448 -8.21 -33.31 -8.58
CA SER A 448 -7.76 -32.38 -7.54
C SER A 448 -8.44 -32.61 -6.20
N ILE A 449 -9.74 -32.88 -6.22
CA ILE A 449 -10.54 -33.21 -5.02
C ILE A 449 -10.03 -34.54 -4.40
N ASP A 450 -9.90 -35.60 -5.22
CA ASP A 450 -9.50 -36.93 -4.78
C ASP A 450 -8.08 -36.95 -4.16
N ASN A 451 -7.21 -36.02 -4.60
CA ASN A 451 -5.83 -35.92 -4.13
C ASN A 451 -5.58 -34.74 -3.16
N ASN A 452 -6.63 -34.09 -2.67
CA ASN A 452 -6.55 -32.96 -1.74
C ASN A 452 -5.65 -31.82 -2.26
N ILE A 453 -5.81 -31.46 -3.54
CA ILE A 453 -5.10 -30.38 -4.22
C ILE A 453 -6.00 -29.13 -4.24
N GLU A 454 -5.50 -28.02 -3.75
CA GLU A 454 -6.20 -26.73 -3.81
C GLU A 454 -6.14 -26.20 -5.25
N LEU A 455 -7.20 -26.39 -6.03
CA LEU A 455 -7.30 -25.91 -7.41
C LEU A 455 -8.20 -24.68 -7.46
N SER A 456 -7.64 -23.48 -7.60
CA SER A 456 -8.37 -22.22 -7.74
C SER A 456 -8.34 -21.76 -9.21
N LEU A 457 -9.51 -21.65 -9.83
CA LEU A 457 -9.63 -21.13 -11.18
C LEU A 457 -9.75 -19.60 -11.16
N ASP A 458 -8.82 -18.90 -11.79
CA ASP A 458 -8.70 -17.44 -11.69
C ASP A 458 -9.64 -16.66 -12.61
N ALA A 459 -10.08 -15.49 -12.16
CA ALA A 459 -10.79 -14.51 -12.95
C ALA A 459 -10.32 -13.08 -12.64
N ASP A 460 -9.82 -12.39 -13.67
CA ASP A 460 -9.72 -10.93 -13.65
C ASP A 460 -11.07 -10.33 -14.09
N LEU A 461 -11.75 -9.67 -13.16
CA LEU A 461 -13.06 -9.05 -13.40
C LEU A 461 -12.98 -7.52 -13.51
N PHE A 462 -11.78 -6.94 -13.55
CA PHE A 462 -11.56 -5.50 -13.59
C PHE A 462 -11.04 -4.99 -14.92
N LYS A 463 -10.15 -5.74 -15.59
CA LYS A 463 -9.47 -5.28 -16.81
C LYS A 463 -10.03 -5.92 -18.07
N PHE A 464 -10.14 -5.13 -19.13
CA PHE A 464 -10.57 -5.60 -20.45
C PHE A 464 -10.03 -4.71 -21.58
N LYS A 465 -9.84 -5.31 -22.79
CA LYS A 465 -9.30 -4.58 -23.95
C LYS A 465 -10.38 -4.03 -24.88
N LYS A 466 -11.59 -4.59 -24.88
CA LYS A 466 -12.72 -4.12 -25.68
C LYS A 466 -14.07 -4.48 -25.07
N GLY A 467 -15.12 -3.85 -25.56
CA GLY A 467 -16.49 -4.21 -25.21
C GLY A 467 -16.86 -5.64 -25.66
N GLY A 468 -17.82 -6.22 -24.98
CA GLY A 468 -18.34 -7.57 -25.20
C GLY A 468 -19.09 -8.08 -23.98
N ASN A 469 -19.82 -9.19 -24.11
CA ASN A 469 -20.54 -9.82 -23.00
C ASN A 469 -21.50 -8.88 -22.24
N GLY A 470 -22.08 -7.88 -22.95
CA GLY A 470 -22.95 -6.87 -22.34
C GLY A 470 -22.21 -5.69 -21.70
N ILE A 471 -20.88 -5.67 -21.76
CA ILE A 471 -20.03 -4.57 -21.26
C ILE A 471 -19.64 -3.67 -22.45
N SER A 472 -19.82 -2.37 -22.29
CA SER A 472 -19.40 -1.33 -23.23
C SER A 472 -18.27 -0.50 -22.63
N VAL A 473 -17.17 -0.30 -23.35
CA VAL A 473 -16.06 0.55 -22.92
C VAL A 473 -16.55 1.95 -22.50
N ARG A 474 -17.37 2.59 -23.34
CA ARG A 474 -17.87 3.94 -23.09
C ARG A 474 -18.83 4.03 -21.90
N LYS A 475 -19.71 3.02 -21.72
CA LYS A 475 -20.78 3.04 -20.71
C LYS A 475 -20.29 2.51 -19.36
N ASN A 476 -19.54 1.41 -19.37
CA ASN A 476 -19.17 0.65 -18.18
C ASN A 476 -17.70 0.82 -17.79
N GLY A 477 -16.88 1.45 -18.64
CA GLY A 477 -15.51 1.78 -18.30
C GLY A 477 -15.43 2.91 -17.29
N ALA A 478 -14.49 2.81 -16.33
CA ALA A 478 -14.18 3.87 -15.39
C ALA A 478 -13.70 5.13 -16.13
N LYS A 479 -14.01 6.29 -15.57
CA LYS A 479 -13.62 7.58 -16.13
C LYS A 479 -12.42 8.16 -15.40
N ALA A 480 -11.51 8.76 -16.13
CA ALA A 480 -10.49 9.65 -15.62
C ALA A 480 -11.11 11.00 -15.19
N PRO A 481 -10.40 11.83 -14.42
CA PRO A 481 -10.88 13.16 -14.04
C PRO A 481 -11.23 14.06 -15.23
N SER A 482 -10.57 13.86 -16.38
CA SER A 482 -10.89 14.54 -17.65
C SER A 482 -12.27 14.17 -18.23
N GLY A 483 -12.93 13.14 -17.71
CA GLY A 483 -14.17 12.58 -18.25
C GLY A 483 -13.96 11.54 -19.36
N ASP A 484 -12.74 11.33 -19.81
CA ASP A 484 -12.40 10.27 -20.75
C ASP A 484 -12.43 8.89 -20.08
N VAL A 485 -12.53 7.83 -20.89
CA VAL A 485 -12.39 6.48 -20.34
C VAL A 485 -10.94 6.24 -19.92
N ALA A 486 -10.76 5.83 -18.68
CA ALA A 486 -9.44 5.52 -18.13
C ALA A 486 -8.77 4.40 -18.94
N LYS A 487 -7.51 4.61 -19.34
CA LYS A 487 -6.73 3.70 -20.16
C LYS A 487 -5.44 3.32 -19.44
N GLN A 488 -5.15 2.03 -19.42
CA GLN A 488 -3.90 1.50 -18.92
C GLN A 488 -3.04 1.03 -20.09
N TYR A 489 -1.96 1.76 -20.37
CA TYR A 489 -1.01 1.42 -21.43
C TYR A 489 0.08 0.50 -20.90
N GLU A 490 0.60 -0.34 -21.78
CA GLU A 490 1.89 -0.97 -21.57
C GLU A 490 3.00 0.03 -21.92
N TYR A 491 4.16 -0.12 -21.27
CA TYR A 491 5.30 0.75 -21.48
C TYR A 491 6.48 -0.05 -22.01
N SER A 492 7.17 0.52 -22.97
CA SER A 492 8.42 -0.05 -23.47
C SER A 492 9.47 -0.06 -22.36
N MET A 493 10.01 -1.21 -22.05
CA MET A 493 11.11 -1.35 -21.07
C MET A 493 12.40 -0.66 -21.50
N VAL A 494 12.54 -0.35 -22.78
CA VAL A 494 13.73 0.30 -23.35
C VAL A 494 13.61 1.82 -23.35
N THR A 495 12.45 2.34 -23.75
CA THR A 495 12.25 3.79 -23.92
C THR A 495 11.49 4.42 -22.78
N TYR A 496 10.89 3.62 -21.90
CA TYR A 496 9.96 4.03 -20.85
C TYR A 496 8.78 4.88 -21.36
N ALA A 497 8.49 4.80 -22.64
CA ALA A 497 7.35 5.46 -23.26
C ALA A 497 6.15 4.51 -23.38
N LYS A 498 4.95 5.08 -23.44
CA LYS A 498 3.71 4.33 -23.69
C LYS A 498 3.83 3.55 -24.99
N ASP A 499 3.64 2.23 -24.95
CA ASP A 499 3.61 1.41 -26.16
C ASP A 499 2.25 1.57 -26.84
N LYS A 500 2.22 2.43 -27.87
CA LYS A 500 1.01 2.68 -28.67
C LYS A 500 0.73 1.59 -29.70
N THR A 501 1.61 0.59 -29.84
CA THR A 501 1.39 -0.55 -30.75
C THR A 501 0.47 -1.60 -30.13
N VAL A 502 0.37 -1.60 -28.82
CA VAL A 502 -0.52 -2.49 -28.07
C VAL A 502 -1.77 -1.74 -27.64
N SER A 503 -2.95 -2.36 -27.85
CA SER A 503 -4.21 -1.81 -27.36
C SER A 503 -4.22 -1.67 -25.84
N PRO A 504 -4.61 -0.52 -25.28
CA PRO A 504 -4.64 -0.33 -23.83
C PRO A 504 -5.68 -1.23 -23.17
N ASN A 505 -5.48 -1.53 -21.90
CA ASN A 505 -6.53 -2.08 -21.05
C ASN A 505 -7.46 -0.94 -20.57
N TYR A 506 -8.73 -1.24 -20.45
CA TYR A 506 -9.74 -0.42 -19.79
C TYR A 506 -10.06 -1.02 -18.43
N LEU A 507 -10.55 -0.20 -17.53
CA LEU A 507 -10.97 -0.59 -16.18
C LEU A 507 -12.50 -0.61 -16.12
N LEU A 508 -13.10 -1.63 -15.53
CA LEU A 508 -14.52 -1.65 -15.24
C LEU A 508 -14.84 -0.61 -14.16
N SER A 509 -15.85 0.24 -14.36
CA SER A 509 -16.28 1.16 -13.31
C SER A 509 -16.65 0.40 -12.03
N PRO A 510 -16.18 0.82 -10.85
CA PRO A 510 -16.50 0.17 -9.57
C PRO A 510 -18.01 0.03 -9.32
N THR A 511 -18.83 0.87 -9.92
CA THR A 511 -20.30 0.80 -9.82
C THR A 511 -20.88 -0.50 -10.39
N TYR A 512 -20.11 -1.23 -11.22
CA TYR A 512 -20.53 -2.50 -11.82
C TYR A 512 -19.83 -3.74 -11.22
N PHE A 513 -18.96 -3.58 -10.22
CA PHE A 513 -18.21 -4.69 -9.64
C PHE A 513 -19.12 -5.81 -9.14
N LYS A 514 -20.10 -5.47 -8.30
CA LYS A 514 -21.02 -6.44 -7.71
C LYS A 514 -21.82 -7.19 -8.77
N ASP A 515 -22.38 -6.47 -9.72
CA ASP A 515 -23.22 -7.09 -10.76
C ASP A 515 -22.42 -8.05 -11.65
N ASN A 516 -21.16 -7.67 -12.00
CA ASN A 516 -20.31 -8.51 -12.82
C ASN A 516 -19.85 -9.75 -12.05
N LEU A 517 -19.46 -9.60 -10.79
CA LEU A 517 -19.05 -10.71 -9.92
C LEU A 517 -20.19 -11.71 -9.75
N VAL A 518 -21.39 -11.26 -9.41
CA VAL A 518 -22.57 -12.14 -9.23
C VAL A 518 -22.89 -12.91 -10.50
N LYS A 519 -22.88 -12.24 -11.67
CA LYS A 519 -23.10 -12.91 -12.96
C LYS A 519 -22.07 -13.99 -13.24
N TYR A 520 -20.81 -13.72 -12.94
CA TYR A 520 -19.71 -14.66 -13.12
C TYR A 520 -19.86 -15.86 -12.17
N LEU A 521 -19.99 -15.61 -10.87
CA LEU A 521 -20.07 -16.66 -9.84
C LEU A 521 -21.29 -17.57 -10.01
N ASN A 522 -22.44 -17.07 -10.44
CA ASN A 522 -23.61 -17.91 -10.77
C ASN A 522 -23.36 -18.95 -11.88
N LYS A 523 -22.31 -18.75 -12.68
CA LYS A 523 -21.88 -19.74 -13.68
C LYS A 523 -20.73 -20.58 -13.17
N TYR A 524 -19.86 -20.00 -12.33
CA TYR A 524 -18.74 -20.67 -11.69
C TYR A 524 -19.20 -21.80 -10.77
N ASP A 525 -20.23 -21.58 -9.98
CA ASP A 525 -20.85 -22.57 -9.08
C ASP A 525 -21.21 -23.90 -9.76
N LYS A 526 -21.52 -23.85 -11.06
CA LYS A 526 -21.88 -25.05 -11.83
C LYS A 526 -20.70 -25.97 -12.14
N LEU A 527 -19.50 -25.56 -11.77
CA LEU A 527 -18.29 -26.36 -11.90
C LEU A 527 -18.11 -27.32 -10.72
N GLY A 528 -18.77 -27.05 -9.56
CA GLY A 528 -18.69 -27.88 -8.36
C GLY A 528 -17.31 -27.83 -7.70
N ILE A 529 -16.67 -26.66 -7.68
CA ILE A 529 -15.37 -26.43 -7.05
C ILE A 529 -15.55 -25.44 -5.89
N ASP A 530 -14.95 -25.73 -4.73
CA ASP A 530 -15.12 -24.97 -3.51
C ASP A 530 -14.02 -23.90 -3.28
N SER A 531 -13.20 -23.65 -4.30
CA SER A 531 -12.16 -22.63 -4.29
C SER A 531 -12.34 -21.67 -5.47
N VAL A 532 -11.97 -20.41 -5.28
CA VAL A 532 -12.01 -19.38 -6.32
C VAL A 532 -10.80 -18.46 -6.23
N SER A 533 -10.23 -18.06 -7.37
CA SER A 533 -9.23 -17.01 -7.46
C SER A 533 -9.80 -15.76 -8.12
N LEU A 534 -9.61 -14.61 -7.44
CA LEU A 534 -9.98 -13.28 -7.91
C LEU A 534 -8.73 -12.39 -7.86
N SER A 535 -7.75 -12.69 -8.72
CA SER A 535 -6.38 -12.18 -8.63
C SER A 535 -6.27 -10.67 -8.46
N THR A 536 -7.05 -9.89 -9.18
CA THR A 536 -6.95 -8.42 -9.22
C THR A 536 -7.57 -7.70 -8.01
N TYR A 537 -8.41 -8.38 -7.21
CA TYR A 537 -9.06 -7.75 -6.06
C TYR A 537 -8.10 -7.40 -4.92
N GLY A 538 -6.96 -8.10 -4.83
CA GLY A 538 -6.00 -7.96 -3.74
C GLY A 538 -4.99 -6.83 -3.90
N ASN A 539 -4.84 -6.26 -5.10
CA ASN A 539 -3.77 -5.31 -5.39
C ASN A 539 -4.16 -4.16 -6.31
N ILE A 540 -5.41 -4.09 -6.77
CA ILE A 540 -5.88 -3.04 -7.68
C ILE A 540 -7.04 -2.29 -7.03
N LEU A 541 -6.83 -1.00 -6.78
CA LEU A 541 -7.82 -0.10 -6.21
C LEU A 541 -7.84 1.20 -7.02
N TYR A 542 -9.00 1.57 -7.54
CA TYR A 542 -9.14 2.75 -8.40
C TYR A 542 -10.53 3.38 -8.32
N SER A 543 -10.64 4.59 -8.82
CA SER A 543 -11.86 5.39 -8.88
C SER A 543 -12.57 5.29 -10.22
N ASP A 544 -13.81 5.74 -10.26
CA ASP A 544 -14.51 6.18 -11.46
C ASP A 544 -14.93 7.65 -11.25
N PHE A 545 -14.34 8.57 -11.99
CA PHE A 545 -14.62 10.01 -11.90
C PHE A 545 -15.82 10.44 -12.75
N LYS A 546 -16.71 9.52 -13.08
CA LYS A 546 -17.92 9.85 -13.83
C LYS A 546 -18.80 10.81 -13.06
N VAL A 547 -19.09 11.95 -13.66
CA VAL A 547 -19.93 13.01 -13.05
C VAL A 547 -21.29 12.43 -12.62
N ASN A 548 -21.73 12.76 -11.41
CA ASN A 548 -23.01 12.37 -10.77
C ASN A 548 -23.24 10.86 -10.53
N SER A 549 -22.37 9.98 -10.99
CA SER A 549 -22.57 8.53 -10.83
C SER A 549 -21.26 7.74 -10.72
N GLY A 550 -20.16 8.42 -10.50
CA GLY A 550 -18.87 7.81 -10.25
C GLY A 550 -18.75 7.23 -8.83
N MET A 551 -17.71 6.48 -8.62
CA MET A 551 -17.36 5.90 -7.32
C MET A 551 -15.87 6.07 -7.08
N TYR A 552 -15.50 6.86 -6.08
CA TYR A 552 -14.11 7.01 -5.70
C TYR A 552 -13.55 5.75 -5.05
N ARG A 553 -12.22 5.61 -5.07
CA ARG A 553 -11.50 4.43 -4.58
C ARG A 553 -11.81 4.07 -3.12
N THR A 554 -12.13 5.02 -2.27
CA THR A 554 -12.55 4.79 -0.88
C THR A 554 -13.87 4.01 -0.79
N LYS A 555 -14.87 4.39 -1.60
CA LYS A 555 -16.13 3.64 -1.74
C LYS A 555 -15.92 2.31 -2.49
N ALA A 556 -15.04 2.29 -3.49
CA ALA A 556 -14.69 1.06 -4.20
C ALA A 556 -14.03 0.03 -3.26
N LEU A 557 -13.17 0.48 -2.32
CA LEU A 557 -12.60 -0.36 -1.27
C LEU A 557 -13.70 -1.02 -0.43
N SER A 558 -14.63 -0.23 0.09
CA SER A 558 -15.76 -0.75 0.90
C SER A 558 -16.64 -1.72 0.09
N ALA A 559 -16.83 -1.47 -1.20
CA ALA A 559 -17.56 -2.36 -2.09
C ALA A 559 -16.81 -3.70 -2.27
N ILE A 560 -15.48 -3.67 -2.47
CA ILE A 560 -14.64 -4.86 -2.57
C ILE A 560 -14.71 -5.68 -1.27
N GLN A 561 -14.58 -5.05 -0.11
CA GLN A 561 -14.70 -5.73 1.19
C GLN A 561 -16.05 -6.43 1.35
N SER A 562 -17.15 -5.74 1.04
CA SER A 562 -18.50 -6.32 1.11
C SER A 562 -18.68 -7.51 0.17
N MET A 563 -18.11 -7.44 -1.04
CA MET A 563 -18.15 -8.54 -2.01
C MET A 563 -17.31 -9.72 -1.55
N LEU A 564 -16.06 -9.49 -1.10
CA LEU A 564 -15.17 -10.56 -0.65
C LEU A 564 -15.71 -11.24 0.60
N LYS A 565 -16.34 -10.51 1.51
CA LYS A 565 -17.06 -11.12 2.63
C LYS A 565 -18.11 -12.12 2.15
N SER A 566 -18.93 -11.76 1.17
CA SER A 566 -19.94 -12.68 0.60
C SER A 566 -19.32 -13.86 -0.15
N VAL A 567 -18.12 -13.67 -0.72
CA VAL A 567 -17.37 -14.74 -1.40
C VAL A 567 -16.77 -15.70 -0.36
N SER A 568 -16.15 -15.19 0.71
CA SER A 568 -15.56 -16.01 1.77
C SER A 568 -16.60 -16.81 2.60
N GLU A 569 -17.83 -16.31 2.68
CA GLU A 569 -18.94 -17.06 3.30
C GLU A 569 -19.44 -18.24 2.41
N LYS A 570 -19.04 -18.27 1.14
CA LYS A 570 -19.52 -19.22 0.14
C LYS A 570 -18.49 -20.27 -0.28
N TYR A 571 -17.26 -19.88 -0.45
CA TYR A 571 -16.16 -20.74 -0.89
C TYR A 571 -15.25 -21.10 0.27
N GLU A 572 -14.76 -22.33 0.31
CA GLU A 572 -13.81 -22.80 1.32
C GLU A 572 -12.44 -22.12 1.17
N THR A 573 -12.05 -21.84 -0.07
CA THR A 573 -10.78 -21.13 -0.35
C THR A 573 -11.01 -19.96 -1.29
N VAL A 574 -10.65 -18.77 -0.83
CA VAL A 574 -10.59 -17.55 -1.62
C VAL A 574 -9.13 -17.13 -1.79
N ALA A 575 -8.68 -17.05 -3.04
CA ALA A 575 -7.32 -16.67 -3.39
C ALA A 575 -7.28 -15.36 -4.19
N LEU A 576 -6.22 -14.59 -3.98
CA LEU A 576 -5.96 -13.37 -4.76
C LEU A 576 -4.47 -13.06 -4.80
N ASN A 577 -4.06 -12.00 -5.53
CA ASN A 577 -2.67 -11.56 -5.61
C ASN A 577 -2.42 -10.28 -4.79
N GLY A 578 -1.23 -10.15 -4.21
CA GLY A 578 -0.71 -8.93 -3.59
C GLY A 578 -1.16 -8.65 -2.16
N GLY A 579 -2.42 -8.83 -1.82
CA GLY A 579 -2.93 -8.80 -0.43
C GLY A 579 -2.88 -7.45 0.28
N ASN A 580 -3.55 -6.43 -0.24
CA ASN A 580 -3.76 -5.17 0.50
C ASN A 580 -4.56 -5.43 1.80
N ALA A 581 -4.35 -4.61 2.84
CA ALA A 581 -4.96 -4.81 4.16
C ALA A 581 -6.48 -5.01 4.13
N TYR A 582 -7.18 -4.31 3.24
CA TYR A 582 -8.63 -4.40 3.15
C TYR A 582 -9.18 -5.76 2.68
N VAL A 583 -8.34 -6.65 2.14
CA VAL A 583 -8.75 -7.99 1.70
C VAL A 583 -8.33 -9.11 2.65
N VAL A 584 -7.30 -8.89 3.47
CA VAL A 584 -6.73 -9.91 4.38
C VAL A 584 -7.80 -10.63 5.22
N PRO A 585 -8.85 -9.95 5.73
CA PRO A 585 -9.86 -10.62 6.55
C PRO A 585 -10.78 -11.61 5.81
N PHE A 586 -10.72 -11.67 4.47
CA PHE A 586 -11.69 -12.38 3.64
C PHE A 586 -11.04 -13.39 2.70
N VAL A 587 -9.76 -13.71 2.91
CA VAL A 587 -9.00 -14.55 1.98
C VAL A 587 -8.15 -15.57 2.71
N ASP A 588 -8.01 -16.74 2.09
CA ASP A 588 -7.27 -17.87 2.63
C ASP A 588 -5.86 -17.96 2.03
N ARG A 589 -5.69 -17.43 0.78
CA ARG A 589 -4.42 -17.47 0.08
C ARG A 589 -4.11 -16.17 -0.66
N ILE A 590 -2.89 -15.67 -0.42
CA ILE A 590 -2.34 -14.48 -1.06
C ILE A 590 -1.15 -14.89 -1.92
N TYR A 591 -1.31 -14.85 -3.23
CA TYR A 591 -0.22 -15.03 -4.16
C TYR A 591 0.60 -13.73 -4.32
N GLU A 592 1.91 -13.86 -4.52
CA GLU A 592 2.82 -12.73 -4.72
C GLU A 592 2.78 -11.69 -3.59
N ALA A 593 2.83 -12.15 -2.34
CA ALA A 593 3.05 -11.25 -1.22
C ALA A 593 4.42 -10.56 -1.36
N PRO A 594 4.55 -9.27 -0.98
CA PRO A 594 5.81 -8.57 -1.11
C PRO A 594 6.86 -9.16 -0.15
N ILE A 595 8.07 -9.46 -0.64
CA ILE A 595 9.20 -9.98 0.14
C ILE A 595 10.36 -8.99 0.25
N SER A 596 10.22 -7.83 -0.35
CA SER A 596 11.18 -6.72 -0.31
C SER A 596 10.47 -5.39 -0.31
N SER A 597 11.18 -4.31 0.00
CA SER A 597 10.75 -2.94 -0.23
C SER A 597 11.13 -2.45 -1.63
N SER A 598 10.82 -1.18 -1.91
CA SER A 598 11.23 -0.50 -3.15
C SER A 598 12.73 -0.18 -3.22
N GLY A 599 13.47 -0.34 -2.10
CA GLY A 599 14.89 -0.01 -2.04
C GLY A 599 15.18 1.50 -2.20
N TYR A 600 14.35 2.38 -1.63
CA TYR A 600 14.64 3.82 -1.60
C TYR A 600 15.90 4.11 -0.79
N ASP A 601 16.64 5.14 -1.17
CA ASP A 601 17.89 5.54 -0.53
C ASP A 601 17.74 5.81 0.99
N ILE A 602 16.54 6.18 1.43
CA ILE A 602 16.23 6.37 2.86
C ILE A 602 16.20 5.05 3.65
N PHE A 603 16.06 3.89 2.99
CA PHE A 603 15.94 2.60 3.67
C PHE A 603 17.30 1.97 3.94
N ALA A 604 17.49 1.55 5.18
CA ALA A 604 18.69 0.84 5.61
C ALA A 604 18.59 -0.67 5.30
N TYR A 605 17.41 -1.27 5.52
CA TYR A 605 17.14 -2.68 5.25
C TYR A 605 15.65 -2.99 5.25
N ASP A 606 15.29 -4.11 4.61
CA ASP A 606 13.94 -4.66 4.58
C ASP A 606 13.61 -5.45 5.83
N VAL A 607 12.33 -5.48 6.21
CA VAL A 607 11.80 -6.26 7.33
C VAL A 607 10.50 -6.97 6.92
N PRO A 608 10.25 -8.23 7.35
CA PRO A 608 9.07 -9.00 6.96
C PRO A 608 7.83 -8.61 7.79
N PHE A 609 7.58 -7.31 7.91
CA PHE A 609 6.46 -6.80 8.69
C PHE A 609 5.11 -7.29 8.15
N TYR A 610 4.95 -7.27 6.81
CA TYR A 610 3.76 -7.78 6.15
C TYR A 610 3.47 -9.23 6.56
N GLN A 611 4.48 -10.07 6.47
CA GLN A 611 4.35 -11.48 6.81
C GLN A 611 4.05 -11.70 8.30
N MET A 612 4.72 -10.98 9.19
CA MET A 612 4.44 -11.05 10.62
C MET A 612 2.99 -10.65 10.95
N ALA A 613 2.45 -9.66 10.24
CA ALA A 613 1.09 -9.19 10.41
C ALA A 613 0.03 -10.17 9.90
N VAL A 614 0.31 -10.88 8.79
CA VAL A 614 -0.65 -11.73 8.07
C VAL A 614 -0.52 -13.22 8.42
N ASN A 615 0.67 -13.67 8.85
CA ASN A 615 0.95 -15.06 9.17
C ASN A 615 -0.04 -15.62 10.20
N GLY A 616 -0.69 -16.73 9.88
CA GLY A 616 -1.74 -17.34 10.70
C GLY A 616 -3.16 -16.87 10.39
N TYR A 617 -3.35 -15.82 9.54
CA TYR A 617 -4.67 -15.42 9.03
C TYR A 617 -4.88 -15.86 7.59
N ALA A 618 -3.85 -15.80 6.76
CA ALA A 618 -3.86 -16.30 5.40
C ALA A 618 -2.52 -16.96 5.08
N SER A 619 -2.54 -17.92 4.15
CA SER A 619 -1.33 -18.42 3.49
C SER A 619 -0.82 -17.38 2.50
N TYR A 620 0.48 -17.26 2.34
CA TYR A 620 1.05 -16.33 1.35
C TYR A 620 2.27 -16.92 0.67
N THR A 621 2.49 -16.49 -0.57
CA THR A 621 3.60 -16.98 -1.38
C THR A 621 4.62 -15.88 -1.66
N THR A 622 5.83 -16.29 -2.02
CA THR A 622 6.79 -15.42 -2.68
C THR A 622 6.25 -14.92 -4.03
N PRO A 623 6.82 -13.88 -4.65
CA PRO A 623 6.78 -13.71 -6.11
C PRO A 623 7.29 -14.98 -6.83
N PRO A 624 7.00 -15.15 -8.14
CA PRO A 624 7.43 -16.35 -8.86
C PRO A 624 8.94 -16.55 -8.80
N VAL A 625 9.36 -17.66 -8.19
CA VAL A 625 10.78 -17.96 -7.90
C VAL A 625 11.61 -18.04 -9.16
N ILE A 626 11.03 -18.57 -10.24
CA ILE A 626 11.71 -18.73 -11.53
C ILE A 626 11.97 -17.42 -12.29
N GLN A 627 11.35 -16.33 -11.88
CA GLN A 627 11.60 -14.99 -12.41
C GLN A 627 12.73 -14.27 -11.65
N SER A 628 13.19 -14.85 -10.53
CA SER A 628 14.33 -14.31 -9.78
C SER A 628 15.65 -14.58 -10.51
N ILE A 629 16.59 -13.65 -10.37
CA ILE A 629 17.96 -13.80 -10.86
C ILE A 629 18.70 -14.85 -10.03
N ASP A 630 18.42 -14.95 -8.75
CA ASP A 630 19.07 -15.86 -7.80
C ASP A 630 18.03 -16.72 -7.06
N PHE A 631 18.03 -18.00 -7.43
CA PHE A 631 17.12 -18.99 -6.85
C PHE A 631 17.41 -19.26 -5.38
N ASP A 632 18.68 -19.36 -4.98
CA ASP A 632 19.06 -19.70 -3.61
C ASP A 632 18.70 -18.57 -2.63
N THR A 633 18.95 -17.33 -3.04
CA THR A 633 18.50 -16.15 -2.27
C THR A 633 16.98 -16.13 -2.11
N MET A 634 16.22 -16.54 -3.14
CA MET A 634 14.77 -16.58 -3.05
C MET A 634 14.27 -17.65 -2.07
N ILE A 635 14.92 -18.81 -2.02
CA ILE A 635 14.65 -19.83 -1.00
C ILE A 635 14.94 -19.28 0.41
N LEU A 636 16.07 -18.61 0.59
CA LEU A 636 16.39 -17.98 1.90
C LEU A 636 15.37 -16.92 2.29
N LYS A 637 14.88 -16.11 1.32
CA LYS A 637 13.80 -15.16 1.59
C LYS A 637 12.50 -15.86 1.97
N ALA A 638 12.13 -16.94 1.33
CA ALA A 638 10.97 -17.74 1.71
C ALA A 638 11.11 -18.30 3.15
N ILE A 639 12.31 -18.73 3.54
CA ILE A 639 12.63 -19.21 4.88
C ILE A 639 12.54 -18.09 5.92
N GLU A 640 13.13 -16.92 5.64
CA GLU A 640 13.10 -15.75 6.51
C GLU A 640 11.67 -15.24 6.72
N THR A 641 10.90 -15.14 5.64
CA THR A 641 9.55 -14.56 5.67
C THR A 641 8.46 -15.56 6.02
N GLY A 642 8.78 -16.85 6.07
CA GLY A 642 7.79 -17.90 6.27
C GLY A 642 6.81 -18.05 5.08
N SER A 643 7.21 -17.70 3.86
CA SER A 643 6.39 -17.79 2.65
C SER A 643 6.41 -19.19 2.03
N ASP A 644 5.33 -19.55 1.33
CA ASP A 644 5.34 -20.66 0.39
C ASP A 644 6.04 -20.24 -0.91
N LEU A 645 6.61 -21.19 -1.64
CA LEU A 645 7.24 -20.94 -2.94
C LEU A 645 6.19 -20.91 -4.05
N LEU A 646 6.21 -19.86 -4.88
CA LEU A 646 5.37 -19.76 -6.08
C LEU A 646 6.18 -20.04 -7.33
N PHE A 647 5.68 -20.93 -8.18
CA PHE A 647 6.25 -21.21 -9.50
C PHE A 647 5.24 -20.90 -10.60
N ASP A 648 5.63 -20.07 -11.56
CA ASP A 648 4.91 -19.96 -12.83
C ASP A 648 5.09 -21.25 -13.62
N CYS A 649 3.99 -21.71 -14.24
CA CYS A 649 3.93 -23.02 -14.85
C CYS A 649 3.27 -23.01 -16.21
N VAL A 650 3.99 -23.44 -17.23
CA VAL A 650 3.45 -23.82 -18.54
C VAL A 650 3.95 -25.20 -18.93
N TYR A 651 3.10 -25.98 -19.59
CA TYR A 651 3.48 -27.30 -20.13
C TYR A 651 4.19 -27.17 -21.49
N ALA A 652 3.82 -26.15 -22.27
CA ALA A 652 4.45 -25.87 -23.55
C ALA A 652 5.91 -25.45 -23.39
N ASP A 653 6.68 -25.61 -24.48
CA ASP A 653 8.04 -25.06 -24.55
C ASP A 653 8.03 -23.55 -24.37
N SER A 654 8.93 -23.03 -23.54
CA SER A 654 8.97 -21.62 -23.18
C SER A 654 9.26 -20.68 -24.36
N SER A 655 9.80 -21.18 -25.48
CA SER A 655 10.01 -20.38 -26.69
C SER A 655 8.72 -19.79 -27.27
N VAL A 656 7.56 -20.42 -26.96
CA VAL A 656 6.24 -19.92 -27.39
C VAL A 656 5.83 -18.64 -26.67
N LEU A 657 6.47 -18.30 -25.53
CA LEU A 657 6.20 -17.09 -24.74
C LEU A 657 6.97 -15.87 -25.25
N ARG A 658 7.92 -16.06 -26.16
CA ARG A 658 8.68 -14.95 -26.75
C ARG A 658 7.72 -13.98 -27.46
N ASP A 659 7.94 -12.71 -27.24
CA ASP A 659 7.16 -11.61 -27.84
C ASP A 659 5.65 -11.65 -27.51
N THR A 660 5.29 -12.32 -26.42
CA THR A 660 3.91 -12.32 -25.88
C THR A 660 3.82 -11.47 -24.62
N VAL A 661 2.60 -11.26 -24.14
CA VAL A 661 2.32 -10.59 -22.86
C VAL A 661 2.85 -11.35 -21.63
N LEU A 662 3.27 -12.59 -21.82
CA LEU A 662 3.91 -13.43 -20.81
C LEU A 662 5.42 -13.61 -21.06
N SER A 663 6.06 -12.71 -21.79
CA SER A 663 7.50 -12.76 -22.05
C SER A 663 8.34 -12.74 -20.76
N SER A 664 7.87 -12.10 -19.70
CA SER A 664 8.51 -12.14 -18.36
C SER A 664 8.49 -13.54 -17.72
N ALA A 665 7.56 -14.40 -18.12
CA ALA A 665 7.44 -15.78 -17.65
C ALA A 665 8.18 -16.77 -18.57
N TYR A 666 9.17 -16.32 -19.35
CA TYR A 666 9.89 -17.15 -20.33
C TYR A 666 10.50 -18.43 -19.73
N SER A 667 10.90 -18.43 -18.47
CA SER A 667 11.48 -19.57 -17.77
C SER A 667 10.45 -20.55 -17.17
N SER A 668 9.15 -20.38 -17.44
CA SER A 668 8.05 -21.09 -16.75
C SER A 668 7.75 -22.49 -17.26
N SER A 669 8.50 -23.04 -18.24
CA SER A 669 8.29 -24.42 -18.69
C SER A 669 8.57 -25.43 -17.57
N TYR A 670 7.56 -26.25 -17.24
CA TYR A 670 7.60 -27.20 -16.11
C TYR A 670 8.80 -28.13 -16.15
N ASP A 671 9.15 -28.65 -17.32
CA ASP A 671 10.28 -29.59 -17.49
C ASP A 671 11.64 -28.99 -17.10
N ILE A 672 11.76 -27.65 -17.16
CA ILE A 672 13.02 -26.96 -16.86
C ILE A 672 13.25 -26.85 -15.33
N TRP A 673 12.20 -26.59 -14.57
CA TRP A 673 12.35 -26.22 -13.16
C TRP A 673 11.73 -27.22 -12.16
N LYS A 674 11.05 -28.30 -12.61
CA LYS A 674 10.36 -29.25 -11.74
C LYS A 674 11.23 -29.78 -10.59
N GLU A 675 12.49 -30.14 -10.84
CA GLU A 675 13.43 -30.62 -9.81
C GLU A 675 13.71 -29.53 -8.75
N LYS A 676 13.87 -28.28 -9.18
CA LYS A 676 14.08 -27.15 -8.27
C LYS A 676 12.87 -26.92 -7.39
N ALA A 677 11.65 -27.03 -7.94
CA ALA A 677 10.41 -26.86 -7.19
C ALA A 677 10.24 -27.97 -6.14
N ILE A 678 10.45 -29.22 -6.52
CA ILE A 678 10.36 -30.37 -5.62
C ILE A 678 11.35 -30.23 -4.47
N ASN A 679 12.60 -29.90 -4.76
CA ASN A 679 13.63 -29.74 -3.74
C ASN A 679 13.37 -28.54 -2.85
N GLY A 680 12.96 -27.40 -3.42
CA GLY A 680 12.60 -26.19 -2.67
C GLY A 680 11.41 -26.45 -1.72
N TYR A 681 10.36 -27.12 -2.20
CA TYR A 681 9.23 -27.52 -1.38
C TYR A 681 9.66 -28.39 -0.16
N LYS A 682 10.46 -29.45 -0.44
CA LYS A 682 10.94 -30.35 0.62
C LYS A 682 11.79 -29.59 1.67
N GLU A 683 12.57 -28.62 1.26
CA GLU A 683 13.37 -27.80 2.17
C GLU A 683 12.51 -26.91 3.05
N ILE A 684 11.51 -26.21 2.48
CA ILE A 684 10.55 -25.39 3.23
C ILE A 684 9.73 -26.27 4.18
N GLU A 685 9.25 -27.43 3.73
CA GLU A 685 8.47 -28.36 4.56
C GLU A 685 9.25 -28.86 5.77
N LYS A 686 10.52 -29.23 5.59
CA LYS A 686 11.44 -29.62 6.66
C LYS A 686 11.56 -28.52 7.74
N ILE A 687 11.61 -27.25 7.34
CA ILE A 687 11.69 -26.12 8.26
C ILE A 687 10.35 -25.92 8.98
N ARG A 688 9.24 -26.00 8.25
CA ARG A 688 7.89 -25.87 8.80
C ARG A 688 7.58 -26.95 9.84
N SER A 689 8.07 -28.17 9.64
CA SER A 689 7.93 -29.24 10.62
C SER A 689 8.59 -28.87 11.96
N LYS A 690 9.73 -28.16 11.94
CA LYS A 690 10.43 -27.68 13.15
C LYS A 690 9.73 -26.51 13.81
N THR A 691 9.19 -25.58 13.05
CA THR A 691 8.40 -24.46 13.59
C THR A 691 7.00 -24.89 14.04
N LYS A 692 6.60 -26.15 13.75
CA LYS A 692 5.27 -26.73 14.07
C LYS A 692 4.12 -25.85 13.57
N ASN A 693 4.30 -25.24 12.39
CA ASN A 693 3.37 -24.26 11.83
C ASN A 693 3.06 -23.10 12.79
N GLY A 694 4.02 -22.73 13.65
CA GLY A 694 3.91 -21.57 14.53
C GLY A 694 3.94 -20.25 13.76
N ILE A 695 3.46 -19.20 14.41
CA ILE A 695 3.52 -17.84 13.87
C ILE A 695 4.89 -17.21 14.13
N ILE A 696 5.29 -16.27 13.29
CA ILE A 696 6.49 -15.43 13.49
C ILE A 696 6.15 -14.41 14.58
N VAL A 697 6.93 -14.44 15.68
CA VAL A 697 6.73 -13.53 16.82
C VAL A 697 7.85 -12.50 16.97
N ASP A 698 8.99 -12.72 16.34
CA ASP A 698 10.10 -11.78 16.37
C ASP A 698 11.00 -11.95 15.15
N HIS A 699 11.51 -10.84 14.67
CA HIS A 699 12.50 -10.77 13.60
C HIS A 699 13.53 -9.72 13.95
N ASN A 700 14.82 -10.06 13.82
CA ASN A 700 15.90 -9.16 14.17
C ASN A 700 17.04 -9.21 13.15
N ARG A 701 17.51 -8.06 12.72
CA ARG A 701 18.79 -7.93 12.04
C ARG A 701 19.91 -8.07 13.08
N ILE A 702 20.70 -9.13 12.99
CA ILE A 702 21.77 -9.43 13.95
C ILE A 702 23.07 -8.76 13.53
N SER A 703 23.34 -8.73 12.23
CA SER A 703 24.46 -8.02 11.61
C SER A 703 24.10 -7.77 10.14
N ASP A 704 25.01 -7.16 9.39
CA ASP A 704 24.78 -6.89 7.97
C ASP A 704 24.44 -8.18 7.22
N SER A 705 23.27 -8.18 6.60
CA SER A 705 22.73 -9.32 5.81
C SER A 705 22.57 -10.61 6.61
N VAL A 706 22.45 -10.54 7.96
CA VAL A 706 22.18 -11.69 8.83
C VAL A 706 20.97 -11.41 9.71
N TYR A 707 20.00 -12.30 9.66
CA TYR A 707 18.71 -12.13 10.35
C TYR A 707 18.39 -13.33 11.23
N ARG A 708 17.63 -13.08 12.30
CA ARG A 708 17.06 -14.11 13.17
C ARG A 708 15.56 -13.97 13.19
N VAL A 709 14.86 -15.04 12.87
CA VAL A 709 13.40 -15.16 12.92
C VAL A 709 13.04 -16.09 14.08
N THR A 710 12.16 -15.63 14.98
CA THR A 710 11.69 -16.43 16.12
C THR A 710 10.22 -16.76 15.93
N TYR A 711 9.89 -18.03 16.11
CA TYR A 711 8.53 -18.55 16.04
C TYR A 711 7.92 -18.74 17.43
N SER A 712 6.57 -18.76 17.50
CA SER A 712 5.82 -18.87 18.76
C SER A 712 6.12 -20.13 19.57
N ASN A 713 6.63 -21.21 18.95
CA ASN A 713 7.09 -22.41 19.63
C ASN A 713 8.53 -22.31 20.18
N GLY A 714 9.17 -21.14 20.07
CA GLY A 714 10.54 -20.88 20.49
C GLY A 714 11.64 -21.30 19.50
N THR A 715 11.29 -21.90 18.37
CA THR A 715 12.24 -22.19 17.28
C THR A 715 12.80 -20.88 16.71
N LYS A 716 14.12 -20.84 16.53
CA LYS A 716 14.82 -19.71 15.89
C LYS A 716 15.46 -20.16 14.58
N ILE A 717 15.30 -19.35 13.56
CA ILE A 717 15.94 -19.54 12.27
C ILE A 717 16.89 -18.37 12.05
N TYR A 718 18.17 -18.68 11.82
CA TYR A 718 19.19 -17.70 11.48
C TYR A 718 19.44 -17.80 9.97
N VAL A 719 19.37 -16.68 9.28
CA VAL A 719 19.57 -16.59 7.82
C VAL A 719 20.75 -15.68 7.54
N ASN A 720 21.68 -16.14 6.70
CA ASN A 720 22.88 -15.42 6.29
C ASN A 720 22.90 -15.28 4.77
N TYR A 721 22.84 -14.05 4.28
CA TYR A 721 22.95 -13.73 2.85
C TYR A 721 24.39 -13.44 2.40
N ASN A 722 25.36 -13.42 3.33
CA ASN A 722 26.76 -13.18 3.02
C ASN A 722 27.42 -14.41 2.36
N ASN A 723 28.42 -14.16 1.51
CA ASN A 723 29.24 -15.20 0.86
C ASN A 723 30.25 -15.87 1.80
N GLN A 724 30.24 -15.58 3.09
CA GLN A 724 31.09 -16.17 4.11
C GLN A 724 30.23 -16.72 5.26
N PRO A 725 30.65 -17.83 5.90
CA PRO A 725 29.97 -18.31 7.10
C PRO A 725 30.16 -17.30 8.24
N ILE A 726 29.13 -17.16 9.07
CA ILE A 726 29.11 -16.25 10.21
C ILE A 726 28.75 -17.03 11.48
N SER A 727 29.34 -16.65 12.61
CA SER A 727 28.97 -17.18 13.94
C SER A 727 28.40 -16.08 14.81
N VAL A 728 27.15 -16.25 15.24
CA VAL A 728 26.40 -15.32 16.11
C VAL A 728 25.62 -16.14 17.13
N ASP A 729 25.49 -15.65 18.36
CA ASP A 729 24.76 -16.35 19.45
C ASP A 729 25.24 -17.81 19.67
N ASN A 730 26.52 -18.12 19.46
CA ASN A 730 27.11 -19.46 19.44
C ASN A 730 26.54 -20.40 18.34
N VAL A 731 25.90 -19.84 17.32
CA VAL A 731 25.37 -20.55 16.16
C VAL A 731 26.22 -20.22 14.94
N THR A 732 26.74 -21.26 14.27
CA THR A 732 27.42 -21.07 12.98
C THR A 732 26.38 -21.18 11.85
N ILE A 733 26.32 -20.14 11.01
CA ILE A 733 25.41 -20.02 9.87
C ILE A 733 26.27 -20.11 8.61
N PRO A 734 25.99 -21.05 7.71
CA PRO A 734 26.78 -21.19 6.47
C PRO A 734 26.65 -19.94 5.57
N SER A 735 27.58 -19.78 4.63
CA SER A 735 27.49 -18.76 3.59
C SER A 735 26.25 -19.02 2.73
N VAL A 736 25.52 -17.96 2.37
CA VAL A 736 24.26 -18.01 1.59
C VAL A 736 23.42 -19.19 2.07
N GLY A 737 23.07 -19.18 3.38
CA GLY A 737 22.44 -20.32 4.02
C GLY A 737 21.73 -19.99 5.33
N TYR A 738 21.28 -21.00 6.02
CA TYR A 738 20.54 -20.85 7.27
C TYR A 738 20.87 -21.93 8.30
N THR A 739 20.56 -21.66 9.56
CA THR A 739 20.63 -22.63 10.67
C THR A 739 19.38 -22.53 11.52
N VAL A 740 18.81 -23.68 11.89
CA VAL A 740 17.62 -23.77 12.75
C VAL A 740 18.03 -24.27 14.13
N THR A 741 17.63 -23.54 15.17
CA THR A 741 17.78 -23.95 16.56
C THR A 741 16.39 -24.13 17.16
N GLU A 742 16.14 -25.31 17.73
CA GLU A 742 14.88 -25.62 18.42
C GLU A 742 14.96 -25.15 19.87
N ALA A 743 13.82 -24.75 20.45
CA ALA A 743 13.77 -24.43 21.88
C ALA A 743 14.23 -25.65 22.71
N THR A 744 15.20 -25.44 23.56
CA THR A 744 15.55 -26.43 24.58
C THR A 744 14.32 -26.66 25.47
N LYS A 745 13.85 -27.88 25.58
CA LYS A 745 12.71 -28.25 26.42
C LYS A 745 12.99 -27.97 27.88
#